data_4b93b0b2328f3c249b32439bfb5a0381
#
_entry.id   4b93b0b2328f3c249b32439bfb5a0381
#
_cell.length_a   1.000
_cell.length_b   1.000
_cell.length_c   1.000
_cell.angle_alpha   90.00
_cell.angle_beta   90.00
_cell.angle_gamma   90.00
#
_symmetry.space_group_name_H-M   'P 1'
#
loop_
_entity.id
_entity.type
_entity.pdbx_description
1 polymer ?
#
loop_
_entity_poly.entity_id
_entity_poly.type
_entity_poly.pdbx_seq_one_letter_code
_entity_poly.pdbx_strand_id
1 'polypeptide(L)'
;MNESVGDKIRFSPGRLLYGLTFVVLLPGYLILWSLGLGHLTLPDVPNVPALGPVLIAAGAIILLAGMWAIVKQGHGLPMNAYPPQRYVRGGIYFWLSHPIYLGFCIACAGVAILFDSSPALWVITPIVTLCSVALIWGYERPDLIDRFGDAYFDHWLRIPVASASPPELRDYISVIVLVFLPWLLLYEGVASYIGVVEPVWDSTLPFEEDLIAYDLAGLPYVLTYPFVVLAPFFARTKQSLREFSIAGLVATALVIPFYLTLPIVAEFRPIEPRTIWGELIILQHSIDNPATAFPAFHVTWTLLAARLLADRFTGARAFIWISAWVMALSAWLSGMHAILDVFGAVLVYVIASSSGRLWKAIRGRAESIANSWHEWRIGPVRIINHGFYAALAGFSGYLVFAGILGPANLIPTLLISLCSLVTAGIWAQVVEGSDKLLRPFGYYGCLIGSIIGAFLVERCIGLSIFVSLAALSVAAPLIQALGRLRCLVQGCCHGAPAPEHMGIIITEPNSRVCHLAELRGASIHPTPVYSIIGNLFIGMVVFRMLVVGAPASAIVGIYYILSSIARFVEETYRGEPQTPVFGGLKIYQWINILLLVIGSIVTMVPSEPISLVGTGTNYMTWIIAVIFGLVSGAAMGVDLPDSNKRFTRLT
;
A
#
# COMPACT_ATOMS: atom_id res chain seq x y z
N MET A 1 -48.34 -6.90 -24.52
CA MET A 1 -48.42 -8.02 -23.59
C MET A 1 -47.66 -7.59 -22.32
N ASN A 2 -48.43 -7.31 -21.26
CA ASN A 2 -47.92 -6.82 -19.99
C ASN A 2 -47.22 -7.97 -19.23
N GLU A 3 -45.91 -8.00 -19.22
CA GLU A 3 -45.19 -8.76 -18.19
C GLU A 3 -45.09 -7.90 -16.94
N SER A 4 -45.78 -8.36 -15.91
CA SER A 4 -45.89 -7.74 -14.62
C SER A 4 -44.51 -7.61 -13.96
N VAL A 5 -44.07 -6.38 -13.77
CA VAL A 5 -42.94 -5.99 -12.91
C VAL A 5 -43.31 -6.32 -11.45
N GLY A 6 -43.02 -7.54 -11.05
CA GLY A 6 -43.31 -8.07 -9.72
C GLY A 6 -42.38 -9.19 -9.34
N ASP A 7 -41.07 -9.10 -9.67
CA ASP A 7 -40.08 -9.99 -9.10
C ASP A 7 -39.85 -9.55 -7.66
N LYS A 8 -40.69 -10.08 -6.77
CA LYS A 8 -40.58 -9.94 -5.32
C LYS A 8 -39.17 -10.35 -4.90
N ILE A 9 -38.45 -9.44 -4.27
CA ILE A 9 -37.16 -9.73 -3.60
C ILE A 9 -37.38 -10.98 -2.75
N ARG A 10 -37.00 -12.14 -3.28
CA ARG A 10 -37.14 -13.41 -2.56
C ARG A 10 -36.12 -13.43 -1.45
N PHE A 11 -36.56 -13.42 -0.19
CA PHE A 11 -35.70 -13.67 0.97
C PHE A 11 -35.14 -15.10 0.86
N SER A 12 -33.85 -15.21 0.58
CA SER A 12 -33.13 -16.48 0.65
C SER A 12 -32.28 -16.52 1.91
N PRO A 13 -32.01 -17.70 2.49
CA PRO A 13 -31.13 -17.82 3.65
C PRO A 13 -29.76 -17.15 3.44
N GLY A 14 -29.20 -17.25 2.25
CA GLY A 14 -27.92 -16.60 1.91
C GLY A 14 -27.98 -15.07 1.94
N ARG A 15 -29.09 -14.46 1.49
CA ARG A 15 -29.29 -13.00 1.58
C ARG A 15 -29.46 -12.53 3.01
N LEU A 16 -30.17 -13.29 3.84
CA LEU A 16 -30.32 -13.00 5.25
C LEU A 16 -28.98 -13.10 5.98
N LEU A 17 -28.21 -14.16 5.71
CA LEU A 17 -26.87 -14.33 6.28
C LEU A 17 -25.94 -13.17 5.86
N TYR A 18 -25.97 -12.77 4.58
CA TYR A 18 -25.20 -11.62 4.10
C TYR A 18 -25.59 -10.34 4.83
N GLY A 19 -26.89 -10.04 4.93
CA GLY A 19 -27.38 -8.86 5.66
C GLY A 19 -26.95 -8.88 7.13
N LEU A 20 -27.12 -10.02 7.81
CA LEU A 20 -26.67 -10.19 9.20
C LEU A 20 -25.17 -9.94 9.35
N THR A 21 -24.36 -10.48 8.43
CA THR A 21 -22.90 -10.31 8.45
C THR A 21 -22.51 -8.84 8.36
N PHE A 22 -23.02 -8.09 7.39
CA PHE A 22 -22.58 -6.73 7.13
C PHE A 22 -23.27 -5.67 7.99
N VAL A 23 -24.51 -5.92 8.48
CA VAL A 23 -25.26 -4.93 9.27
C VAL A 23 -25.06 -5.13 10.77
N VAL A 24 -24.80 -6.36 11.22
CA VAL A 24 -24.71 -6.69 12.66
C VAL A 24 -23.32 -7.20 13.04
N LEU A 25 -22.87 -8.31 12.39
CA LEU A 25 -21.65 -8.99 12.81
C LEU A 25 -20.40 -8.17 12.54
N LEU A 26 -20.30 -7.52 11.37
CA LEU A 26 -19.13 -6.70 11.03
C LEU A 26 -19.03 -5.45 11.95
N PRO A 27 -20.06 -4.60 12.12
CA PRO A 27 -19.98 -3.50 13.06
C PRO A 27 -19.71 -3.95 14.50
N GLY A 28 -20.36 -5.01 14.96
CA GLY A 28 -20.11 -5.60 16.29
C GLY A 28 -18.67 -6.07 16.45
N TYR A 29 -18.11 -6.71 15.42
CA TYR A 29 -16.71 -7.12 15.40
C TYR A 29 -15.74 -5.95 15.44
N LEU A 30 -16.01 -4.87 14.68
CA LEU A 30 -15.16 -3.67 14.70
C LEU A 30 -15.14 -3.01 16.08
N ILE A 31 -16.29 -3.00 16.79
CA ILE A 31 -16.35 -2.50 18.17
C ILE A 31 -15.53 -3.40 19.11
N LEU A 32 -15.70 -4.72 19.04
CA LEU A 32 -14.91 -5.66 19.84
C LEU A 32 -13.42 -5.53 19.56
N TRP A 33 -13.05 -5.35 18.31
CA TRP A 33 -11.66 -5.15 17.91
C TRP A 33 -11.11 -3.85 18.51
N SER A 34 -11.87 -2.74 18.45
CA SER A 34 -11.48 -1.47 19.07
C SER A 34 -11.21 -1.61 20.56
N LEU A 35 -12.11 -2.31 21.28
CA LEU A 35 -11.95 -2.56 22.72
C LEU A 35 -10.70 -3.42 23.01
N GLY A 36 -10.42 -4.39 22.16
CA GLY A 36 -9.24 -5.26 22.28
C GLY A 36 -7.90 -4.54 22.04
N LEU A 37 -7.90 -3.39 21.37
CA LEU A 37 -6.70 -2.59 21.09
C LEU A 37 -6.36 -1.57 22.20
N GLY A 38 -7.08 -1.55 23.32
CA GLY A 38 -6.86 -0.56 24.39
C GLY A 38 -5.48 -0.60 25.05
N HIS A 39 -4.67 -1.62 24.76
CA HIS A 39 -3.27 -1.71 25.23
C HIS A 39 -2.25 -1.00 24.32
N LEU A 40 -2.69 -0.51 23.14
CA LEU A 40 -1.81 0.24 22.23
C LEU A 40 -1.72 1.71 22.65
N THR A 41 -0.51 2.24 22.66
CA THR A 41 -0.28 3.67 22.82
C THR A 41 -0.53 4.35 21.48
N LEU A 42 -1.61 5.12 21.38
CA LEU A 42 -2.05 5.80 20.18
C LEU A 42 -2.33 7.27 20.50
N PRO A 43 -2.27 8.16 19.50
CA PRO A 43 -2.63 9.56 19.70
C PRO A 43 -4.08 9.73 20.18
N ASP A 44 -4.32 10.80 20.92
CA ASP A 44 -5.67 11.14 21.34
C ASP A 44 -6.58 11.47 20.16
N VAL A 45 -7.87 11.32 20.37
CA VAL A 45 -8.86 11.71 19.37
C VAL A 45 -9.00 13.24 19.36
N PRO A 46 -9.08 13.90 18.17
CA PRO A 46 -9.28 15.34 18.09
C PRO A 46 -10.54 15.80 18.85
N ASN A 47 -10.37 16.68 19.82
CA ASN A 47 -11.48 17.20 20.64
C ASN A 47 -12.30 18.26 19.89
N VAL A 48 -13.13 17.81 18.94
CA VAL A 48 -14.08 18.66 18.20
C VAL A 48 -15.49 18.07 18.37
N PRO A 49 -16.25 18.50 19.39
CA PRO A 49 -17.49 17.82 19.81
C PRO A 49 -18.55 17.62 18.72
N ALA A 50 -18.66 18.57 17.78
CA ALA A 50 -19.64 18.48 16.69
C ALA A 50 -19.18 17.59 15.53
N LEU A 51 -17.89 17.27 15.41
CA LEU A 51 -17.32 16.58 14.24
C LEU A 51 -17.83 15.14 14.15
N GLY A 52 -17.82 14.38 15.26
CA GLY A 52 -18.30 13.00 15.28
C GLY A 52 -19.74 12.86 14.77
N PRO A 53 -20.74 13.53 15.37
CA PRO A 53 -22.12 13.49 14.89
C PRO A 53 -22.29 13.95 13.45
N VAL A 54 -21.58 14.97 13.00
CA VAL A 54 -21.64 15.46 11.61
C VAL A 54 -21.12 14.41 10.63
N LEU A 55 -19.99 13.75 10.93
CA LEU A 55 -19.45 12.69 10.09
C LEU A 55 -20.36 11.45 10.06
N ILE A 56 -20.97 11.08 11.19
CA ILE A 56 -21.94 9.97 11.23
C ILE A 56 -23.14 10.31 10.35
N ALA A 57 -23.71 11.51 10.48
CA ALA A 57 -24.85 11.92 9.68
C ALA A 57 -24.51 11.96 8.18
N ALA A 58 -23.39 12.56 7.81
CA ALA A 58 -22.91 12.62 6.42
C ALA A 58 -22.65 11.21 5.84
N GLY A 59 -21.94 10.37 6.59
CA GLY A 59 -21.66 8.99 6.20
C GLY A 59 -22.92 8.16 6.02
N ALA A 60 -23.86 8.26 6.97
CA ALA A 60 -25.16 7.59 6.90
C ALA A 60 -26.00 8.05 5.71
N ILE A 61 -26.07 9.36 5.45
CA ILE A 61 -26.80 9.91 4.29
C ILE A 61 -26.21 9.36 2.99
N ILE A 62 -24.88 9.39 2.81
CA ILE A 62 -24.20 8.90 1.62
C ILE A 62 -24.45 7.38 1.43
N LEU A 63 -24.28 6.61 2.51
CA LEU A 63 -24.48 5.15 2.52
C LEU A 63 -25.93 4.79 2.16
N LEU A 64 -26.90 5.37 2.88
CA LEU A 64 -28.32 5.06 2.69
C LEU A 64 -28.83 5.54 1.31
N ALA A 65 -28.36 6.69 0.83
CA ALA A 65 -28.66 7.16 -0.51
C ALA A 65 -28.12 6.21 -1.59
N GLY A 66 -26.91 5.65 -1.40
CA GLY A 66 -26.34 4.62 -2.25
C GLY A 66 -27.16 3.34 -2.24
N MET A 67 -27.50 2.82 -1.07
CA MET A 67 -28.35 1.63 -0.92
C MET A 67 -29.72 1.82 -1.56
N TRP A 68 -30.34 2.96 -1.33
CA TRP A 68 -31.66 3.30 -1.92
C TRP A 68 -31.61 3.36 -3.45
N ALA A 69 -30.58 3.97 -4.01
CA ALA A 69 -30.40 4.06 -5.46
C ALA A 69 -30.26 2.67 -6.11
N ILE A 70 -29.50 1.75 -5.50
CA ILE A 70 -29.39 0.36 -5.97
C ILE A 70 -30.74 -0.35 -5.94
N VAL A 71 -31.48 -0.25 -4.85
CA VAL A 71 -32.80 -0.89 -4.73
C VAL A 71 -33.78 -0.34 -5.76
N LYS A 72 -33.85 0.99 -5.92
CA LYS A 72 -34.82 1.66 -6.78
C LYS A 72 -34.50 1.56 -8.27
N GLN A 73 -33.23 1.68 -8.65
CA GLN A 73 -32.82 1.77 -10.07
C GLN A 73 -32.12 0.49 -10.55
N GLY A 74 -31.37 -0.20 -9.66
CA GLY A 74 -30.63 -1.41 -9.98
C GLY A 74 -31.48 -2.68 -9.97
N HIS A 75 -32.70 -2.62 -9.44
CA HIS A 75 -33.59 -3.77 -9.26
C HIS A 75 -32.92 -4.93 -8.50
N GLY A 76 -32.11 -4.60 -7.48
CA GLY A 76 -31.38 -5.56 -6.65
C GLY A 76 -31.16 -5.06 -5.23
N LEU A 77 -30.48 -5.87 -4.42
CA LEU A 77 -30.05 -5.47 -3.08
C LEU A 77 -28.63 -4.92 -3.14
N PRO A 78 -28.22 -4.05 -2.20
CA PRO A 78 -26.84 -3.56 -2.11
C PRO A 78 -25.91 -4.64 -1.52
N MET A 79 -25.79 -5.76 -2.23
CA MET A 79 -25.05 -6.95 -1.83
C MET A 79 -24.16 -7.42 -2.96
N ASN A 80 -22.83 -7.44 -2.76
CA ASN A 80 -21.90 -7.85 -3.81
C ASN A 80 -22.07 -9.33 -4.24
N ALA A 81 -22.48 -10.20 -3.30
CA ALA A 81 -22.77 -11.59 -3.61
C ALA A 81 -24.09 -11.78 -4.42
N TYR A 82 -24.93 -10.75 -4.47
CA TYR A 82 -26.20 -10.72 -5.21
C TYR A 82 -26.31 -9.39 -5.95
N PRO A 83 -25.43 -9.12 -6.91
CA PRO A 83 -25.28 -7.82 -7.52
C PRO A 83 -26.53 -7.39 -8.29
N PRO A 84 -26.79 -6.07 -8.39
CA PRO A 84 -27.93 -5.55 -9.13
C PRO A 84 -27.85 -5.91 -10.61
N GLN A 85 -29.02 -6.12 -11.24
CA GLN A 85 -29.10 -6.51 -12.66
C GLN A 85 -28.80 -5.36 -13.62
N ARG A 86 -29.00 -4.11 -13.17
CA ARG A 86 -28.80 -2.89 -13.97
C ARG A 86 -27.75 -2.01 -13.32
N TYR A 87 -26.93 -1.38 -14.16
CA TYR A 87 -25.99 -0.39 -13.71
C TYR A 87 -26.72 0.89 -13.27
N VAL A 88 -26.42 1.35 -12.04
CA VAL A 88 -27.07 2.53 -11.44
C VAL A 88 -26.22 3.76 -11.75
N ARG A 89 -26.83 4.76 -12.43
CA ARG A 89 -26.18 6.03 -12.78
C ARG A 89 -26.85 7.24 -12.14
N GLY A 90 -28.01 7.07 -11.51
CA GLY A 90 -28.81 8.16 -10.97
C GLY A 90 -28.59 8.38 -9.46
N GLY A 91 -29.13 9.49 -8.97
CA GLY A 91 -28.98 9.85 -7.56
C GLY A 91 -27.52 10.09 -7.18
N ILE A 92 -27.09 9.54 -6.06
CA ILE A 92 -25.73 9.72 -5.57
C ILE A 92 -24.67 9.06 -6.49
N TYR A 93 -25.03 8.00 -7.24
CA TYR A 93 -24.15 7.36 -8.22
C TYR A 93 -23.83 8.23 -9.44
N PHE A 94 -24.57 9.29 -9.66
CA PHE A 94 -24.17 10.31 -10.63
C PHE A 94 -22.87 10.99 -10.22
N TRP A 95 -22.67 11.23 -8.91
CA TRP A 95 -21.52 11.92 -8.37
C TRP A 95 -20.36 11.00 -8.04
N LEU A 96 -20.64 9.87 -7.38
CA LEU A 96 -19.67 8.97 -6.77
C LEU A 96 -19.82 7.55 -7.32
N SER A 97 -18.70 6.91 -7.66
CA SER A 97 -18.69 5.53 -8.15
C SER A 97 -19.08 4.51 -7.06
N HIS A 98 -18.66 4.74 -5.82
CA HIS A 98 -18.79 3.79 -4.71
C HIS A 98 -19.27 4.48 -3.42
N PRO A 99 -20.49 5.08 -3.42
CA PRO A 99 -20.98 5.87 -2.29
C PRO A 99 -21.14 5.06 -1.00
N ILE A 100 -21.52 3.78 -1.07
CA ILE A 100 -21.76 2.93 0.10
C ILE A 100 -20.46 2.76 0.91
N TYR A 101 -19.35 2.45 0.24
CA TYR A 101 -18.05 2.31 0.91
C TYR A 101 -17.55 3.63 1.50
N LEU A 102 -17.66 4.72 0.75
CA LEU A 102 -17.27 6.03 1.23
C LEU A 102 -18.09 6.44 2.46
N GLY A 103 -19.42 6.26 2.39
CA GLY A 103 -20.31 6.56 3.52
C GLY A 103 -19.98 5.73 4.76
N PHE A 104 -19.66 4.45 4.57
CA PHE A 104 -19.26 3.57 5.68
C PHE A 104 -17.95 4.01 6.32
N CYS A 105 -16.92 4.33 5.54
CA CYS A 105 -15.64 4.82 6.07
C CYS A 105 -15.79 6.14 6.83
N ILE A 106 -16.58 7.09 6.30
CA ILE A 106 -16.86 8.36 6.98
C ILE A 106 -17.63 8.13 8.29
N ALA A 107 -18.61 7.22 8.29
CA ALA A 107 -19.35 6.88 9.49
C ALA A 107 -18.45 6.21 10.56
N CYS A 108 -17.52 5.34 10.15
CA CYS A 108 -16.54 4.74 11.07
C CYS A 108 -15.67 5.81 11.75
N ALA A 109 -15.14 6.79 10.99
CA ALA A 109 -14.39 7.90 11.56
C ALA A 109 -15.26 8.73 12.53
N GLY A 110 -16.51 9.01 12.14
CA GLY A 110 -17.45 9.75 12.98
C GLY A 110 -17.77 9.03 14.30
N VAL A 111 -17.97 7.70 14.25
CA VAL A 111 -18.19 6.87 15.45
C VAL A 111 -16.95 6.87 16.34
N ALA A 112 -15.75 6.74 15.76
CA ALA A 112 -14.50 6.77 16.50
C ALA A 112 -14.32 8.08 17.27
N ILE A 113 -14.62 9.23 16.62
CA ILE A 113 -14.54 10.55 17.25
C ILE A 113 -15.63 10.72 18.31
N LEU A 114 -16.88 10.31 18.03
CA LEU A 114 -18.00 10.45 18.99
C LEU A 114 -17.74 9.69 20.29
N PHE A 115 -17.14 8.51 20.21
CA PHE A 115 -16.86 7.66 21.39
C PHE A 115 -15.43 7.82 21.93
N ASP A 116 -14.70 8.83 21.48
CA ASP A 116 -13.33 9.13 21.91
C ASP A 116 -12.40 7.88 21.86
N SER A 117 -12.51 7.14 20.77
CA SER A 117 -11.77 5.89 20.60
C SER A 117 -10.57 6.04 19.69
N SER A 118 -9.38 6.23 20.28
CA SER A 118 -8.11 6.27 19.54
C SER A 118 -7.86 5.01 18.67
N PRO A 119 -8.09 3.76 19.16
CA PRO A 119 -7.94 2.58 18.32
C PRO A 119 -8.90 2.55 17.13
N ALA A 120 -10.15 2.98 17.31
CA ALA A 120 -11.12 3.02 16.22
C ALA A 120 -10.73 4.06 15.15
N LEU A 121 -10.19 5.20 15.56
CA LEU A 121 -9.80 6.28 14.64
C LEU A 121 -8.49 5.96 13.91
N TRP A 122 -7.44 5.58 14.65
CA TRP A 122 -6.07 5.50 14.11
C TRP A 122 -5.69 4.12 13.55
N VAL A 123 -6.41 3.06 13.91
CA VAL A 123 -6.13 1.70 13.42
C VAL A 123 -7.29 1.18 12.57
N ILE A 124 -8.50 1.14 13.13
CA ILE A 124 -9.61 0.46 12.47
C ILE A 124 -10.11 1.26 11.26
N THR A 125 -10.32 2.55 11.39
CA THR A 125 -10.81 3.38 10.27
C THR A 125 -9.87 3.35 9.04
N PRO A 126 -8.55 3.48 9.15
CA PRO A 126 -7.64 3.29 8.03
C PRO A 126 -7.68 1.88 7.43
N ILE A 127 -7.74 0.84 8.26
CA ILE A 127 -7.81 -0.55 7.78
C ILE A 127 -9.14 -0.81 7.05
N VAL A 128 -10.27 -0.35 7.59
CA VAL A 128 -11.59 -0.43 6.93
C VAL A 128 -11.57 0.31 5.59
N THR A 129 -10.92 1.45 5.53
CA THR A 129 -10.74 2.21 4.27
C THR A 129 -9.91 1.42 3.27
N LEU A 130 -8.77 0.85 3.69
CA LEU A 130 -7.95 -0.01 2.83
C LEU A 130 -8.70 -1.26 2.38
N CYS A 131 -9.47 -1.90 3.26
CA CYS A 131 -10.33 -3.05 2.93
C CYS A 131 -11.40 -2.66 1.89
N SER A 132 -12.02 -1.49 2.03
CA SER A 132 -13.00 -0.97 1.09
C SER A 132 -12.38 -0.73 -0.29
N VAL A 133 -11.21 -0.11 -0.33
CA VAL A 133 -10.43 0.07 -1.57
C VAL A 133 -10.05 -1.28 -2.18
N ALA A 134 -9.60 -2.23 -1.37
CA ALA A 134 -9.23 -3.57 -1.83
C ALA A 134 -10.44 -4.33 -2.40
N LEU A 135 -11.61 -4.23 -1.78
CA LEU A 135 -12.83 -4.85 -2.27
C LEU A 135 -13.29 -4.23 -3.60
N ILE A 136 -13.18 -2.90 -3.72
CA ILE A 136 -13.47 -2.20 -4.97
C ILE A 136 -12.53 -2.68 -6.08
N TRP A 137 -11.22 -2.61 -5.88
CA TRP A 137 -10.23 -2.93 -6.92
C TRP A 137 -10.04 -4.43 -7.16
N GLY A 138 -10.23 -5.24 -6.12
CA GLY A 138 -10.02 -6.69 -6.16
C GLY A 138 -11.27 -7.50 -6.50
N TYR A 139 -12.45 -6.89 -6.51
CA TYR A 139 -13.70 -7.62 -6.79
C TYR A 139 -14.72 -6.79 -7.57
N GLU A 140 -15.22 -5.67 -7.01
CA GLU A 140 -16.38 -4.97 -7.55
C GLU A 140 -16.10 -4.29 -8.89
N ARG A 141 -14.99 -3.57 -9.01
CA ARG A 141 -14.63 -2.87 -10.25
C ARG A 141 -14.43 -3.81 -11.44
N PRO A 142 -13.69 -4.93 -11.34
CA PRO A 142 -13.61 -5.93 -12.39
C PRO A 142 -14.98 -6.47 -12.81
N ASP A 143 -15.83 -6.88 -11.86
CA ASP A 143 -17.18 -7.37 -12.13
C ASP A 143 -18.04 -6.33 -12.86
N LEU A 144 -17.97 -5.06 -12.42
CA LEU A 144 -18.73 -3.98 -13.06
C LEU A 144 -18.24 -3.67 -14.48
N ILE A 145 -16.93 -3.72 -14.73
CA ILE A 145 -16.36 -3.52 -16.07
C ILE A 145 -16.76 -4.68 -16.99
N ASP A 146 -16.67 -5.92 -16.52
CA ASP A 146 -17.04 -7.11 -17.31
C ASP A 146 -18.52 -7.11 -17.67
N ARG A 147 -19.38 -6.64 -16.77
CA ARG A 147 -20.85 -6.63 -16.99
C ARG A 147 -21.35 -5.41 -17.75
N PHE A 148 -20.75 -4.25 -17.58
CA PHE A 148 -21.28 -2.97 -18.05
C PHE A 148 -20.31 -2.15 -18.92
N GLY A 149 -19.09 -2.62 -19.10
CA GLY A 149 -18.09 -1.99 -19.97
C GLY A 149 -17.78 -0.55 -19.60
N ASP A 150 -17.66 0.30 -20.60
CA ASP A 150 -17.31 1.73 -20.46
C ASP A 150 -18.32 2.54 -19.64
N ALA A 151 -19.51 2.01 -19.42
CA ALA A 151 -20.54 2.63 -18.59
C ALA A 151 -20.06 2.92 -17.15
N TYR A 152 -19.15 2.09 -16.66
CA TYR A 152 -18.52 2.23 -15.33
C TYR A 152 -17.74 3.54 -15.17
N PHE A 153 -17.14 4.06 -16.25
CA PHE A 153 -16.27 5.24 -16.18
C PHE A 153 -17.02 6.57 -16.29
N ASP A 154 -18.33 6.56 -16.42
CA ASP A 154 -19.15 7.75 -16.68
C ASP A 154 -19.77 8.34 -15.40
N HIS A 155 -18.92 8.65 -14.40
CA HIS A 155 -19.33 9.38 -13.18
C HIS A 155 -18.97 10.85 -13.28
N TRP A 156 -19.70 11.71 -12.56
CA TRP A 156 -19.46 13.15 -12.59
C TRP A 156 -18.11 13.51 -11.94
N LEU A 157 -17.81 12.96 -10.76
CA LEU A 157 -16.48 13.10 -10.13
C LEU A 157 -15.54 12.04 -10.71
N ARG A 158 -14.59 12.47 -11.51
CA ARG A 158 -13.52 11.63 -12.08
C ARG A 158 -12.27 12.46 -12.36
N ILE A 159 -11.12 11.82 -12.36
CA ILE A 159 -9.89 12.47 -12.86
C ILE A 159 -10.15 12.92 -14.32
N PRO A 160 -9.76 14.17 -14.68
CA PRO A 160 -10.00 14.69 -16.03
C PRO A 160 -9.55 13.73 -17.12
N VAL A 161 -10.34 13.60 -18.17
CA VAL A 161 -10.01 12.73 -19.32
C VAL A 161 -8.94 13.40 -20.17
N ALA A 162 -7.99 12.63 -20.68
CA ALA A 162 -6.95 13.11 -21.56
C ALA A 162 -7.55 13.73 -22.85
N SER A 163 -7.52 15.05 -22.98
CA SER A 163 -8.06 15.78 -24.11
C SER A 163 -7.36 17.15 -24.24
N ALA A 164 -7.26 17.64 -25.49
CA ALA A 164 -6.77 18.96 -25.79
C ALA A 164 -7.81 20.07 -25.54
N SER A 165 -9.06 19.71 -25.23
CA SER A 165 -10.12 20.69 -24.93
C SER A 165 -9.85 21.41 -23.58
N PRO A 166 -10.33 22.65 -23.43
CA PRO A 166 -10.24 23.35 -22.14
C PRO A 166 -11.00 22.62 -21.05
N PRO A 167 -10.56 22.74 -19.77
CA PRO A 167 -11.28 22.16 -18.65
C PRO A 167 -12.64 22.84 -18.42
N GLU A 168 -13.58 22.06 -17.92
CA GLU A 168 -14.91 22.50 -17.51
C GLU A 168 -14.98 22.65 -15.97
N LEU A 169 -16.03 23.31 -15.46
CA LEU A 169 -16.25 23.44 -14.01
C LEU A 169 -16.19 22.10 -13.27
N ARG A 170 -16.72 21.05 -13.88
CA ARG A 170 -16.65 19.68 -13.38
C ARG A 170 -15.22 19.20 -13.17
N ASP A 171 -14.31 19.48 -14.10
CA ASP A 171 -12.93 19.01 -14.03
C ASP A 171 -12.21 19.69 -12.84
N TYR A 172 -12.45 20.99 -12.61
CA TYR A 172 -11.89 21.72 -11.45
C TYR A 172 -12.42 21.19 -10.11
N ILE A 173 -13.74 20.99 -9.98
CA ILE A 173 -14.35 20.44 -8.78
C ILE A 173 -13.80 19.02 -8.52
N SER A 174 -13.65 18.22 -9.58
CA SER A 174 -13.06 16.88 -9.46
C SER A 174 -11.63 16.92 -8.91
N VAL A 175 -10.81 17.90 -9.31
CA VAL A 175 -9.44 18.05 -8.75
C VAL A 175 -9.49 18.44 -7.27
N ILE A 176 -10.37 19.35 -6.89
CA ILE A 176 -10.52 19.73 -5.49
C ILE A 176 -10.93 18.53 -4.63
N VAL A 177 -11.95 17.78 -5.08
CA VAL A 177 -12.53 16.68 -4.28
C VAL A 177 -11.69 15.40 -4.32
N LEU A 178 -11.07 15.08 -5.46
CA LEU A 178 -10.35 13.81 -5.64
C LEU A 178 -8.84 13.91 -5.44
N VAL A 179 -8.28 15.12 -5.41
CA VAL A 179 -6.83 15.33 -5.28
C VAL A 179 -6.50 16.15 -4.04
N PHE A 180 -7.02 17.37 -3.93
CA PHE A 180 -6.67 18.23 -2.80
C PHE A 180 -7.31 17.81 -1.48
N LEU A 181 -8.60 17.43 -1.47
CA LEU A 181 -9.25 17.01 -0.23
C LEU A 181 -8.64 15.73 0.36
N PRO A 182 -8.39 14.64 -0.39
CA PRO A 182 -7.69 13.49 0.15
C PRO A 182 -6.27 13.82 0.62
N TRP A 183 -5.53 14.65 -0.14
CA TRP A 183 -4.22 15.11 0.29
C TRP A 183 -4.28 15.83 1.64
N LEU A 184 -5.17 16.81 1.79
CA LEU A 184 -5.30 17.58 3.03
C LEU A 184 -5.68 16.68 4.22
N LEU A 185 -6.69 15.81 4.06
CA LEU A 185 -7.13 14.90 5.12
C LEU A 185 -6.04 13.92 5.54
N LEU A 186 -5.29 13.38 4.59
CA LEU A 186 -4.18 12.47 4.87
C LEU A 186 -3.01 13.21 5.54
N TYR A 187 -2.69 14.42 5.07
CA TYR A 187 -1.61 15.22 5.64
C TYR A 187 -1.90 15.58 7.10
N GLU A 188 -3.05 16.14 7.38
CA GLU A 188 -3.47 16.51 8.74
C GLU A 188 -3.58 15.30 9.67
N GLY A 189 -4.13 14.18 9.16
CA GLY A 189 -4.21 12.93 9.90
C GLY A 189 -2.83 12.39 10.28
N VAL A 190 -1.88 12.42 9.34
CA VAL A 190 -0.50 11.97 9.58
C VAL A 190 0.24 12.93 10.51
N ALA A 191 0.10 14.24 10.32
CA ALA A 191 0.71 15.24 11.20
C ALA A 191 0.25 15.08 12.65
N SER A 192 -1.05 14.80 12.86
CA SER A 192 -1.62 14.54 14.20
C SER A 192 -1.08 13.26 14.83
N TYR A 193 -0.81 12.22 14.01
CA TYR A 193 -0.29 10.93 14.49
C TYR A 193 1.19 11.00 14.85
N ILE A 194 2.04 11.60 13.99
CA ILE A 194 3.51 11.54 14.13
C ILE A 194 4.00 12.39 15.30
N GLY A 195 3.33 13.50 15.62
CA GLY A 195 3.76 14.39 16.70
C GLY A 195 3.86 13.77 18.10
N VAL A 196 3.37 12.54 18.25
CA VAL A 196 3.30 11.81 19.54
C VAL A 196 4.29 10.64 19.61
N VAL A 197 4.91 10.22 18.49
CA VAL A 197 5.63 8.93 18.41
C VAL A 197 7.12 9.10 18.10
N GLU A 198 7.95 8.96 19.13
CA GLU A 198 9.41 8.83 19.04
C GLU A 198 9.83 7.40 18.59
N PRO A 199 11.02 7.17 18.00
CA PRO A 199 12.06 8.14 17.65
C PRO A 199 11.81 8.80 16.29
N VAL A 200 12.39 9.98 16.13
CA VAL A 200 12.40 10.78 14.89
C VAL A 200 13.86 11.03 14.47
N TRP A 201 14.07 11.33 13.18
CA TRP A 201 15.38 11.71 12.66
C TRP A 201 15.39 13.22 12.38
N ASP A 202 16.56 13.85 12.42
CA ASP A 202 16.73 15.26 12.14
C ASP A 202 17.29 15.47 10.72
N SER A 203 16.69 16.40 9.98
CA SER A 203 17.16 16.84 8.66
C SER A 203 18.06 18.08 8.73
N THR A 204 18.17 18.71 9.89
CA THR A 204 18.95 19.93 10.08
C THR A 204 20.44 19.64 9.91
N LEU A 205 21.11 20.40 9.05
CA LEU A 205 22.54 20.27 8.87
C LEU A 205 23.28 21.15 9.89
N PRO A 206 24.50 20.76 10.35
CA PRO A 206 25.22 21.51 11.38
C PRO A 206 25.41 22.99 11.12
N PHE A 207 25.51 23.41 9.86
CA PHE A 207 25.65 24.83 9.52
C PHE A 207 24.34 25.62 9.63
N GLU A 208 23.19 24.93 9.75
CA GLU A 208 21.85 25.55 9.85
C GLU A 208 21.46 25.87 11.28
N GLU A 209 22.08 25.22 12.27
CA GLU A 209 21.74 25.35 13.69
C GLU A 209 21.90 26.78 14.21
N ASP A 210 22.92 27.51 13.73
CA ASP A 210 23.21 28.88 14.11
C ASP A 210 22.53 29.95 13.22
N LEU A 211 21.79 29.52 12.17
CA LEU A 211 21.16 30.45 11.25
C LEU A 211 19.84 31.01 11.80
N ILE A 212 19.70 32.31 11.81
CA ILE A 212 18.46 33.01 12.13
C ILE A 212 17.56 33.02 10.88
N ALA A 213 16.28 32.75 11.07
CA ALA A 213 15.30 32.80 9.99
C ALA A 213 15.14 34.23 9.45
N TYR A 214 14.96 34.33 8.14
CA TYR A 214 14.84 35.61 7.45
C TYR A 214 13.38 36.06 7.37
N ASP A 215 13.05 37.13 8.08
CA ASP A 215 11.69 37.65 8.27
C ASP A 215 10.91 37.86 6.95
N LEU A 216 11.53 38.48 5.93
CA LEU A 216 10.87 38.73 4.63
C LEU A 216 10.61 37.45 3.83
N ALA A 217 11.24 36.33 4.18
CA ALA A 217 10.97 35.04 3.53
C ALA A 217 9.52 34.55 3.82
N GLY A 218 8.87 35.09 4.83
CA GLY A 218 7.47 34.81 5.13
C GLY A 218 6.51 35.17 4.02
N LEU A 219 6.77 36.24 3.27
CA LEU A 219 5.92 36.65 2.14
C LEU A 219 5.86 35.57 1.04
N PRO A 220 6.98 35.16 0.38
CA PRO A 220 6.92 34.12 -0.64
C PRO A 220 6.50 32.76 -0.05
N TYR A 221 6.80 32.46 1.21
CA TYR A 221 6.33 31.25 1.89
C TYR A 221 4.80 31.18 1.94
N VAL A 222 4.14 32.21 2.46
CA VAL A 222 2.66 32.27 2.57
C VAL A 222 2.01 32.28 1.19
N LEU A 223 2.63 32.91 0.20
CA LEU A 223 2.12 32.92 -1.20
C LEU A 223 2.13 31.53 -1.86
N THR A 224 2.86 30.56 -1.32
CA THR A 224 2.84 29.17 -1.77
C THR A 224 1.43 28.58 -1.79
N TYR A 225 0.65 28.81 -0.75
CA TYR A 225 -0.70 28.23 -0.60
C TYR A 225 -1.68 28.71 -1.69
N PRO A 226 -1.92 30.03 -1.87
CA PRO A 226 -2.79 30.49 -2.95
C PRO A 226 -2.22 30.14 -4.35
N PHE A 227 -0.91 30.13 -4.53
CA PHE A 227 -0.28 29.74 -5.78
C PHE A 227 -0.63 28.29 -6.17
N VAL A 228 -0.60 27.36 -5.23
CA VAL A 228 -0.94 25.96 -5.44
C VAL A 228 -2.44 25.76 -5.66
N VAL A 229 -3.27 26.33 -4.78
CA VAL A 229 -4.73 26.13 -4.82
C VAL A 229 -5.37 26.75 -6.06
N LEU A 230 -4.84 27.88 -6.54
CA LEU A 230 -5.38 28.56 -7.71
C LEU A 230 -4.84 28.00 -9.04
N ALA A 231 -3.68 27.33 -9.05
CA ALA A 231 -3.05 26.85 -10.27
C ALA A 231 -3.97 25.98 -11.17
N PRO A 232 -4.77 25.03 -10.67
CA PRO A 232 -5.67 24.22 -11.49
C PRO A 232 -6.63 25.04 -12.35
N PHE A 233 -7.12 26.18 -11.87
CA PHE A 233 -8.08 27.03 -12.60
C PHE A 233 -7.46 27.69 -13.85
N PHE A 234 -6.15 27.69 -13.95
CA PHE A 234 -5.42 28.22 -15.12
C PHE A 234 -4.92 27.11 -16.06
N ALA A 235 -5.34 25.87 -15.85
CA ALA A 235 -4.96 24.77 -16.75
C ALA A 235 -5.41 25.06 -18.19
N ARG A 236 -4.50 24.86 -19.14
CA ARG A 236 -4.75 25.12 -20.56
C ARG A 236 -5.71 24.08 -21.17
N THR A 237 -5.52 22.82 -20.83
CA THR A 237 -6.26 21.68 -21.39
C THR A 237 -6.63 20.69 -20.29
N LYS A 238 -7.63 19.83 -20.56
CA LYS A 238 -7.95 18.70 -19.70
C LYS A 238 -6.75 17.77 -19.51
N GLN A 239 -5.89 17.63 -20.53
CA GLN A 239 -4.66 16.86 -20.45
C GLN A 239 -3.69 17.42 -19.41
N SER A 240 -3.39 18.73 -19.43
CA SER A 240 -2.49 19.36 -18.48
C SER A 240 -3.04 19.29 -17.04
N LEU A 241 -4.34 19.45 -16.87
CA LEU A 241 -5.02 19.31 -15.59
C LEU A 241 -4.97 17.86 -15.07
N ARG A 242 -5.14 16.87 -15.97
CA ARG A 242 -4.96 15.44 -15.65
C ARG A 242 -3.54 15.13 -15.20
N GLU A 243 -2.53 15.61 -15.92
CA GLU A 243 -1.12 15.40 -15.56
C GLU A 243 -0.80 15.98 -14.19
N PHE A 244 -1.29 17.18 -13.88
CA PHE A 244 -1.19 17.79 -12.56
C PHE A 244 -1.86 16.92 -11.48
N SER A 245 -3.09 16.46 -11.74
CA SER A 245 -3.86 15.62 -10.81
C SER A 245 -3.15 14.30 -10.51
N ILE A 246 -2.68 13.60 -11.55
CA ILE A 246 -1.95 12.33 -11.38
C ILE A 246 -0.64 12.56 -10.63
N ALA A 247 0.12 13.60 -11.00
CA ALA A 247 1.36 13.92 -10.31
C ALA A 247 1.12 14.26 -8.82
N GLY A 248 0.07 15.01 -8.50
CA GLY A 248 -0.32 15.30 -7.12
C GLY A 248 -0.70 14.04 -6.33
N LEU A 249 -1.48 13.13 -6.91
CA LEU A 249 -1.82 11.86 -6.28
C LEU A 249 -0.59 10.97 -6.08
N VAL A 250 0.31 10.90 -7.06
CA VAL A 250 1.57 10.16 -6.93
C VAL A 250 2.46 10.77 -5.85
N ALA A 251 2.57 12.10 -5.79
CA ALA A 251 3.32 12.78 -4.74
C ALA A 251 2.74 12.47 -3.36
N THR A 252 1.41 12.52 -3.20
CA THR A 252 0.72 12.16 -1.95
C THR A 252 0.97 10.70 -1.57
N ALA A 253 0.87 9.78 -2.54
CA ALA A 253 1.13 8.35 -2.32
C ALA A 253 2.60 8.03 -1.97
N LEU A 254 3.55 8.89 -2.31
CA LEU A 254 4.96 8.77 -1.92
C LEU A 254 5.22 9.38 -0.54
N VAL A 255 4.72 10.59 -0.31
CA VAL A 255 5.07 11.39 0.87
C VAL A 255 4.37 10.89 2.13
N ILE A 256 3.07 10.55 2.05
CA ILE A 256 2.30 10.11 3.22
C ILE A 256 2.87 8.85 3.87
N PRO A 257 3.15 7.75 3.12
CA PRO A 257 3.82 6.60 3.71
C PRO A 257 5.20 6.91 4.28
N PHE A 258 5.94 7.84 3.64
CA PHE A 258 7.24 8.25 4.11
C PHE A 258 7.15 8.95 5.48
N TYR A 259 6.26 9.92 5.64
CA TYR A 259 6.01 10.57 6.94
C TYR A 259 5.63 9.55 8.02
N LEU A 260 4.74 8.61 7.72
CA LEU A 260 4.30 7.60 8.69
C LEU A 260 5.42 6.66 9.15
N THR A 261 6.38 6.36 8.27
CA THR A 261 7.36 5.30 8.51
C THR A 261 8.76 5.81 8.84
N LEU A 262 9.11 6.97 8.33
CA LEU A 262 10.42 7.60 8.49
C LEU A 262 10.24 9.09 8.82
N PRO A 263 9.63 9.44 9.97
CA PRO A 263 9.44 10.84 10.35
C PRO A 263 10.78 11.51 10.55
N ILE A 264 11.01 12.55 9.75
CA ILE A 264 12.22 13.38 9.82
C ILE A 264 11.77 14.77 10.21
N VAL A 265 12.29 15.25 11.32
CA VAL A 265 12.01 16.59 11.86
C VAL A 265 13.00 17.61 11.28
N ALA A 266 12.57 18.85 11.20
CA ALA A 266 13.44 20.01 11.15
C ALA A 266 13.04 20.91 12.31
N GLU A 267 13.98 21.21 13.20
CA GLU A 267 13.71 22.19 14.25
C GLU A 267 13.49 23.57 13.66
N PHE A 268 12.42 24.22 14.11
CA PHE A 268 12.10 25.58 13.65
C PHE A 268 13.19 26.54 14.12
N ARG A 269 13.78 27.25 13.16
CA ARG A 269 14.85 28.20 13.49
C ARG A 269 14.28 29.48 14.12
N PRO A 270 15.01 30.10 15.07
CA PRO A 270 14.56 31.33 15.71
C PRO A 270 14.41 32.44 14.67
N ILE A 271 13.36 33.26 14.83
CA ILE A 271 13.07 34.41 13.99
C ILE A 271 12.91 35.66 14.85
N GLU A 272 13.48 36.78 14.39
CA GLU A 272 13.24 38.11 14.94
C GLU A 272 12.18 38.83 14.07
N PRO A 273 10.91 38.84 14.48
CA PRO A 273 9.85 39.43 13.65
C PRO A 273 9.99 40.97 13.62
N ARG A 274 10.19 41.49 12.42
CA ARG A 274 10.26 42.95 12.17
C ARG A 274 9.12 43.43 11.28
N THR A 275 8.45 42.48 10.63
CA THR A 275 7.33 42.70 9.72
C THR A 275 6.18 41.76 10.03
N ILE A 276 5.00 42.02 9.48
CA ILE A 276 3.84 41.13 9.59
C ILE A 276 4.13 39.73 9.03
N TRP A 277 5.09 39.59 8.10
CA TRP A 277 5.46 38.32 7.53
C TRP A 277 6.21 37.42 8.52
N GLY A 278 7.07 38.04 9.36
CA GLY A 278 7.72 37.31 10.46
C GLY A 278 6.73 36.88 11.54
N GLU A 279 5.74 37.72 11.88
CA GLU A 279 4.69 37.33 12.81
C GLU A 279 3.84 36.16 12.26
N LEU A 280 3.57 36.12 10.93
CA LEU A 280 2.87 35.01 10.30
C LEU A 280 3.70 33.72 10.33
N ILE A 281 5.03 33.80 10.21
CA ILE A 281 5.89 32.61 10.38
C ILE A 281 5.80 32.11 11.82
N ILE A 282 5.85 32.98 12.83
CA ILE A 282 5.70 32.58 14.24
C ILE A 282 4.34 31.90 14.46
N LEU A 283 3.26 32.45 13.90
CA LEU A 283 1.95 31.81 13.95
C LEU A 283 1.99 30.43 13.29
N GLN A 284 2.66 30.29 12.14
CA GLN A 284 2.81 29.01 11.44
C GLN A 284 3.61 28.01 12.30
N HIS A 285 4.71 28.43 12.96
CA HIS A 285 5.44 27.58 13.91
C HIS A 285 4.57 27.03 15.02
N SER A 286 3.53 27.78 15.46
CA SER A 286 2.61 27.32 16.50
C SER A 286 1.56 26.31 16.03
N ILE A 287 1.36 26.20 14.72
CA ILE A 287 0.33 25.35 14.09
C ILE A 287 0.95 24.10 13.46
N ASP A 288 2.11 24.26 12.78
CA ASP A 288 2.75 23.18 12.05
C ASP A 288 3.46 22.18 12.96
N ASN A 289 3.52 20.95 12.50
CA ASN A 289 4.23 19.86 13.17
C ASN A 289 5.62 19.66 12.53
N PRO A 290 6.74 19.86 13.26
CA PRO A 290 8.08 19.69 12.74
C PRO A 290 8.37 18.26 12.24
N ALA A 291 7.61 17.25 12.67
CA ALA A 291 7.79 15.87 12.24
C ALA A 291 7.30 15.57 10.82
N THR A 292 6.63 16.52 10.16
CA THR A 292 6.25 16.46 8.73
C THR A 292 7.14 17.34 7.85
N ALA A 293 8.37 17.63 8.29
CA ALA A 293 9.27 18.53 7.57
C ALA A 293 9.83 17.91 6.28
N PHE A 294 10.32 16.68 6.32
CA PHE A 294 10.98 16.06 5.17
C PHE A 294 10.11 14.97 4.52
N PRO A 295 9.87 15.08 3.20
CA PRO A 295 10.17 16.19 2.29
C PRO A 295 9.19 17.36 2.45
N ALA A 296 9.61 18.62 2.21
CA ALA A 296 8.74 19.79 2.28
C ALA A 296 7.61 19.72 1.23
N PHE A 297 6.45 19.19 1.63
CA PHE A 297 5.41 18.79 0.67
C PHE A 297 4.77 19.97 -0.07
N HIS A 298 4.63 21.13 0.57
CA HIS A 298 4.14 22.35 -0.08
C HIS A 298 5.11 22.84 -1.18
N VAL A 299 6.42 22.62 -1.06
CA VAL A 299 7.40 22.87 -2.12
C VAL A 299 7.15 21.95 -3.32
N THR A 300 6.89 20.66 -3.08
CA THR A 300 6.51 19.74 -4.16
C THR A 300 5.28 20.24 -4.92
N TRP A 301 4.23 20.66 -4.22
CA TRP A 301 3.03 21.22 -4.84
C TRP A 301 3.29 22.52 -5.58
N THR A 302 4.16 23.39 -5.06
CA THR A 302 4.57 24.63 -5.73
C THR A 302 5.22 24.35 -7.09
N LEU A 303 6.12 23.36 -7.15
CA LEU A 303 6.78 22.99 -8.40
C LEU A 303 5.80 22.34 -9.41
N LEU A 304 4.84 21.54 -8.93
CA LEU A 304 3.76 20.99 -9.77
C LEU A 304 2.86 22.10 -10.34
N ALA A 305 2.49 23.07 -9.50
CA ALA A 305 1.72 24.24 -9.91
C ALA A 305 2.46 25.11 -10.92
N ALA A 306 3.75 25.37 -10.69
CA ALA A 306 4.61 26.10 -11.62
C ALA A 306 4.68 25.44 -12.99
N ARG A 307 4.81 24.11 -13.04
CA ARG A 307 4.79 23.37 -14.31
C ARG A 307 3.46 23.56 -15.06
N LEU A 308 2.33 23.48 -14.36
CA LEU A 308 1.01 23.69 -14.95
C LEU A 308 0.83 25.10 -15.50
N LEU A 309 1.21 26.12 -14.72
CA LEU A 309 1.11 27.52 -15.09
C LEU A 309 2.09 27.88 -16.24
N ALA A 310 3.31 27.33 -16.24
CA ALA A 310 4.30 27.54 -17.28
C ALA A 310 3.89 26.93 -18.64
N ASP A 311 3.06 25.89 -18.63
CA ASP A 311 2.42 25.34 -19.83
C ASP A 311 1.36 26.30 -20.41
N ARG A 312 0.62 26.99 -19.55
CA ARG A 312 -0.40 27.97 -19.93
C ARG A 312 0.17 29.28 -20.40
N PHE A 313 1.13 29.82 -19.66
CA PHE A 313 1.70 31.17 -19.85
C PHE A 313 3.14 31.09 -20.36
N THR A 314 3.30 30.65 -21.61
CA THR A 314 4.63 30.41 -22.22
C THR A 314 5.52 31.64 -22.24
N GLY A 315 4.96 32.86 -22.44
CA GLY A 315 5.71 34.12 -22.40
C GLY A 315 6.21 34.51 -20.99
N ALA A 316 5.52 34.04 -19.94
CA ALA A 316 5.90 34.29 -18.54
C ALA A 316 6.62 33.09 -17.90
N ARG A 317 6.97 32.08 -18.68
CA ARG A 317 7.50 30.81 -18.19
C ARG A 317 8.71 30.96 -17.26
N ALA A 318 9.67 31.80 -17.64
CA ALA A 318 10.85 32.06 -16.82
C ALA A 318 10.48 32.72 -15.48
N PHE A 319 9.59 33.71 -15.49
CA PHE A 319 9.10 34.36 -14.29
C PHE A 319 8.39 33.39 -13.34
N ILE A 320 7.51 32.52 -13.87
CA ILE A 320 6.79 31.51 -13.07
C ILE A 320 7.78 30.57 -12.38
N TRP A 321 8.79 30.07 -13.10
CA TRP A 321 9.79 29.20 -12.50
C TRP A 321 10.68 29.89 -11.49
N ILE A 322 11.08 31.16 -11.76
CA ILE A 322 11.84 31.95 -10.79
C ILE A 322 11.00 32.15 -9.51
N SER A 323 9.73 32.55 -9.65
CA SER A 323 8.82 32.72 -8.50
C SER A 323 8.67 31.42 -7.71
N ALA A 324 8.49 30.27 -8.39
CA ALA A 324 8.37 28.97 -7.72
C ALA A 324 9.65 28.59 -6.96
N TRP A 325 10.84 28.87 -7.51
CA TRP A 325 12.11 28.64 -6.81
C TRP A 325 12.31 29.60 -5.64
N VAL A 326 11.88 30.85 -5.76
CA VAL A 326 11.86 31.80 -4.62
C VAL A 326 10.97 31.28 -3.51
N MET A 327 9.75 30.79 -3.83
CA MET A 327 8.84 30.16 -2.87
C MET A 327 9.46 28.90 -2.26
N ALA A 328 10.08 28.04 -3.05
CA ALA A 328 10.73 26.84 -2.56
C ALA A 328 11.89 27.14 -1.59
N LEU A 329 12.74 28.10 -1.92
CA LEU A 329 13.82 28.53 -1.05
C LEU A 329 13.34 29.29 0.17
N SER A 330 12.19 29.96 0.10
CA SER A 330 11.61 30.64 1.24
C SER A 330 11.23 29.68 2.37
N ALA A 331 10.91 28.42 2.07
CA ALA A 331 10.67 27.40 3.08
C ALA A 331 11.91 27.17 3.98
N TRP A 332 13.09 27.18 3.38
CA TRP A 332 14.34 27.13 4.12
C TRP A 332 14.69 28.45 4.80
N LEU A 333 14.59 29.58 4.07
CA LEU A 333 14.96 30.90 4.59
C LEU A 333 14.05 31.36 5.75
N SER A 334 12.78 30.97 5.76
CA SER A 334 11.83 31.26 6.84
C SER A 334 12.08 30.45 8.12
N GLY A 335 13.00 29.50 8.10
CA GLY A 335 13.27 28.64 9.25
C GLY A 335 12.25 27.53 9.49
N MET A 336 11.28 27.34 8.59
CA MET A 336 10.26 26.29 8.69
C MET A 336 10.81 24.90 8.34
N HIS A 337 11.82 24.85 7.49
CA HIS A 337 12.40 23.62 6.92
C HIS A 337 13.92 23.68 6.89
N ALA A 338 14.56 22.52 6.94
CA ALA A 338 15.95 22.35 6.58
C ALA A 338 16.14 22.38 5.04
N ILE A 339 17.34 22.65 4.58
CA ILE A 339 17.63 22.63 3.13
C ILE A 339 17.44 21.24 2.52
N LEU A 340 17.69 20.18 3.29
CA LEU A 340 17.44 18.79 2.86
C LEU A 340 15.97 18.53 2.56
N ASP A 341 15.05 19.18 3.28
CA ASP A 341 13.59 19.01 3.06
C ASP A 341 13.19 19.55 1.69
N VAL A 342 13.82 20.67 1.28
CA VAL A 342 13.63 21.25 -0.06
C VAL A 342 14.18 20.32 -1.13
N PHE A 343 15.37 19.72 -0.93
CA PHE A 343 15.90 18.72 -1.86
C PHE A 343 15.02 17.49 -1.97
N GLY A 344 14.52 16.99 -0.84
CA GLY A 344 13.54 15.89 -0.80
C GLY A 344 12.27 16.23 -1.59
N ALA A 345 11.75 17.45 -1.45
CA ALA A 345 10.59 17.92 -2.20
C ALA A 345 10.83 17.98 -3.71
N VAL A 346 12.01 18.44 -4.13
CA VAL A 346 12.41 18.44 -5.55
C VAL A 346 12.48 17.02 -6.10
N LEU A 347 13.03 16.07 -5.32
CA LEU A 347 13.07 14.67 -5.72
C LEU A 347 11.67 14.09 -5.91
N VAL A 348 10.75 14.34 -4.96
CA VAL A 348 9.36 13.93 -5.06
C VAL A 348 8.69 14.56 -6.29
N TYR A 349 8.90 15.85 -6.54
CA TYR A 349 8.41 16.53 -7.76
C TYR A 349 8.91 15.84 -9.03
N VAL A 350 10.20 15.52 -9.14
CA VAL A 350 10.79 14.85 -10.32
C VAL A 350 10.16 13.47 -10.52
N ILE A 351 10.02 12.68 -9.46
CA ILE A 351 9.41 11.35 -9.51
C ILE A 351 7.95 11.47 -9.93
N ALA A 352 7.17 12.30 -9.25
CA ALA A 352 5.73 12.45 -9.49
C ALA A 352 5.43 13.00 -10.88
N SER A 353 6.13 14.06 -11.31
CA SER A 353 5.98 14.65 -12.65
C SER A 353 6.50 13.77 -13.79
N SER A 354 7.29 12.75 -13.47
CA SER A 354 7.83 11.77 -14.41
C SER A 354 7.24 10.38 -14.25
N SER A 355 6.17 10.23 -13.46
CA SER A 355 5.59 8.94 -13.07
C SER A 355 5.29 8.00 -14.26
N GLY A 356 4.79 8.53 -15.37
CA GLY A 356 4.57 7.74 -16.59
C GLY A 356 5.87 7.21 -17.22
N ARG A 357 6.95 8.01 -17.23
CA ARG A 357 8.27 7.57 -17.72
C ARG A 357 8.90 6.56 -16.77
N LEU A 358 8.77 6.79 -15.46
CA LEU A 358 9.25 5.89 -14.43
C LEU A 358 8.54 4.53 -14.51
N TRP A 359 7.20 4.54 -14.66
CA TRP A 359 6.45 3.30 -14.85
C TRP A 359 6.88 2.54 -16.12
N LYS A 360 7.09 3.24 -17.22
CA LYS A 360 7.63 2.65 -18.45
C LYS A 360 9.01 2.02 -18.22
N ALA A 361 9.89 2.68 -17.47
CA ALA A 361 11.21 2.16 -17.13
C ALA A 361 11.13 0.91 -16.22
N ILE A 362 10.27 0.94 -15.20
CA ILE A 362 10.04 -0.20 -14.31
C ILE A 362 9.51 -1.42 -15.12
N ARG A 363 8.52 -1.21 -15.99
CA ARG A 363 8.01 -2.26 -16.87
C ARG A 363 9.09 -2.82 -17.79
N GLY A 364 9.87 -1.95 -18.44
CA GLY A 364 10.96 -2.38 -19.32
C GLY A 364 12.02 -3.20 -18.58
N ARG A 365 12.36 -2.82 -17.33
CA ARG A 365 13.25 -3.64 -16.49
C ARG A 365 12.61 -4.97 -16.07
N ALA A 366 11.34 -4.96 -15.67
CA ALA A 366 10.61 -6.18 -15.34
C ALA A 366 10.53 -7.14 -16.53
N GLU A 367 10.26 -6.62 -17.73
CA GLU A 367 10.23 -7.38 -18.98
C GLU A 367 11.63 -7.95 -19.33
N SER A 368 12.69 -7.15 -19.17
CA SER A 368 14.07 -7.62 -19.36
C SER A 368 14.42 -8.74 -18.38
N ILE A 369 14.03 -8.64 -17.10
CA ILE A 369 14.22 -9.69 -16.10
C ILE A 369 13.39 -10.93 -16.45
N ALA A 370 12.13 -10.75 -16.85
CA ALA A 370 11.24 -11.86 -17.19
C ALA A 370 11.74 -12.67 -18.41
N ASN A 371 12.46 -12.02 -19.33
CA ASN A 371 13.04 -12.65 -20.51
C ASN A 371 14.53 -13.00 -20.34
N SER A 372 15.06 -12.99 -19.12
CA SER A 372 16.48 -13.25 -18.84
C SER A 372 16.79 -14.70 -18.46
N TRP A 373 15.93 -15.66 -18.83
CA TRP A 373 16.17 -17.06 -18.50
C TRP A 373 17.54 -17.51 -19.02
N HIS A 374 18.32 -18.08 -18.14
CA HIS A 374 19.61 -18.66 -18.47
C HIS A 374 19.87 -19.89 -17.62
N GLU A 375 20.45 -20.94 -18.22
CA GLU A 375 20.76 -22.16 -17.54
C GLU A 375 22.21 -22.60 -17.80
N TRP A 376 22.81 -23.16 -16.77
CA TRP A 376 24.12 -23.82 -16.86
C TRP A 376 23.95 -25.30 -16.58
N ARG A 377 24.65 -26.16 -17.32
CA ARG A 377 24.67 -27.60 -17.10
C ARG A 377 26.04 -28.07 -16.65
N ILE A 378 26.08 -28.78 -15.51
CA ILE A 378 27.29 -29.39 -14.94
C ILE A 378 26.98 -30.88 -14.76
N GLY A 379 27.36 -31.71 -15.74
CA GLY A 379 26.96 -33.11 -15.79
C GLY A 379 25.43 -33.26 -15.81
N PRO A 380 24.84 -34.05 -14.92
CA PRO A 380 23.38 -34.25 -14.85
C PRO A 380 22.62 -33.07 -14.19
N VAL A 381 23.35 -32.11 -13.58
CA VAL A 381 22.78 -31.01 -12.83
C VAL A 381 22.57 -29.80 -13.72
N ARG A 382 21.35 -29.22 -13.69
CA ARG A 382 21.02 -27.93 -14.31
C ARG A 382 20.86 -26.89 -13.24
N ILE A 383 21.53 -25.75 -13.42
CA ILE A 383 21.41 -24.55 -12.57
C ILE A 383 20.72 -23.48 -13.39
N ILE A 384 19.63 -22.91 -12.88
CA ILE A 384 18.84 -21.88 -13.53
C ILE A 384 19.05 -20.55 -12.80
N ASN A 385 19.29 -19.47 -13.55
CA ASN A 385 19.62 -18.14 -13.00
C ASN A 385 18.58 -17.57 -12.03
N HIS A 386 17.32 -17.95 -12.12
CA HIS A 386 16.30 -17.50 -11.18
C HIS A 386 16.56 -17.98 -9.73
N GLY A 387 17.36 -19.03 -9.53
CA GLY A 387 17.84 -19.47 -8.21
C GLY A 387 18.65 -18.40 -7.49
N PHE A 388 19.35 -17.52 -8.22
CA PHE A 388 20.08 -16.40 -7.62
C PHE A 388 19.16 -15.47 -6.82
N TYR A 389 17.98 -15.13 -7.34
CA TYR A 389 17.02 -14.28 -6.60
C TYR A 389 16.47 -14.99 -5.35
N ALA A 390 16.29 -16.31 -5.41
CA ALA A 390 15.93 -17.10 -4.23
C ALA A 390 17.05 -17.13 -3.18
N ALA A 391 18.31 -17.26 -3.64
CA ALA A 391 19.47 -17.18 -2.77
C ALA A 391 19.56 -15.81 -2.07
N LEU A 392 19.39 -14.74 -2.83
CA LEU A 392 19.41 -13.37 -2.29
C LEU A 392 18.27 -13.13 -1.29
N ALA A 393 17.05 -13.62 -1.57
CA ALA A 393 15.92 -13.54 -0.67
C ALA A 393 16.15 -14.33 0.64
N GLY A 394 16.68 -15.55 0.54
CA GLY A 394 17.01 -16.38 1.70
C GLY A 394 18.12 -15.76 2.55
N PHE A 395 19.20 -15.31 1.92
CA PHE A 395 20.32 -14.63 2.59
C PHE A 395 19.88 -13.37 3.33
N SER A 396 19.28 -12.41 2.62
CA SER A 396 18.90 -11.12 3.20
C SER A 396 17.78 -11.28 4.23
N GLY A 397 16.81 -12.16 3.98
CA GLY A 397 15.74 -12.45 4.92
C GLY A 397 16.24 -13.07 6.22
N TYR A 398 17.13 -14.06 6.14
CA TYR A 398 17.74 -14.65 7.34
C TYR A 398 18.57 -13.63 8.09
N LEU A 399 19.34 -12.80 7.38
CA LEU A 399 20.19 -11.76 8.01
C LEU A 399 19.35 -10.74 8.79
N VAL A 400 18.23 -10.26 8.23
CA VAL A 400 17.32 -9.32 8.92
C VAL A 400 16.65 -10.01 10.09
N PHE A 401 16.10 -11.21 9.91
CA PHE A 401 15.43 -11.97 10.96
C PHE A 401 16.35 -12.26 12.15
N ALA A 402 17.54 -12.80 11.87
CA ALA A 402 18.53 -13.08 12.90
C ALA A 402 19.11 -11.80 13.54
N GLY A 403 19.27 -10.73 12.75
CA GLY A 403 19.73 -9.44 13.25
C GLY A 403 18.76 -8.81 14.24
N ILE A 404 17.45 -8.95 14.05
CA ILE A 404 16.45 -8.45 14.99
C ILE A 404 16.43 -9.28 16.28
N LEU A 405 16.52 -10.61 16.18
CA LEU A 405 16.54 -11.47 17.37
C LEU A 405 17.90 -11.49 18.09
N GLY A 406 18.95 -11.03 17.43
CA GLY A 406 20.31 -10.95 17.95
C GLY A 406 21.08 -12.29 17.96
N PRO A 407 22.42 -12.23 18.10
CA PRO A 407 23.31 -13.38 18.01
C PRO A 407 23.05 -14.48 19.05
N ALA A 408 22.45 -14.15 20.19
CA ALA A 408 22.09 -15.13 21.23
C ALA A 408 20.96 -16.09 20.76
N ASN A 409 20.17 -15.69 19.76
CA ASN A 409 19.00 -16.41 19.28
C ASN A 409 19.22 -17.08 17.91
N LEU A 410 20.46 -17.39 17.51
CA LEU A 410 20.75 -18.02 16.21
C LEU A 410 20.10 -19.40 16.04
N ILE A 411 20.07 -20.21 17.11
CA ILE A 411 19.43 -21.54 17.07
C ILE A 411 17.92 -21.41 16.88
N PRO A 412 17.18 -20.63 17.70
CA PRO A 412 15.77 -20.31 17.44
C PRO A 412 15.50 -19.85 16.02
N THR A 413 16.28 -18.88 15.52
CA THR A 413 16.13 -18.33 14.16
C THR A 413 16.27 -19.41 13.09
N LEU A 414 17.29 -20.26 13.22
CA LEU A 414 17.54 -21.36 12.28
C LEU A 414 16.40 -22.39 12.31
N LEU A 415 15.94 -22.80 13.50
CA LEU A 415 14.84 -23.75 13.65
C LEU A 415 13.54 -23.24 13.01
N ILE A 416 13.16 -21.99 13.27
CA ILE A 416 11.97 -21.38 12.68
C ILE A 416 12.10 -21.31 11.15
N SER A 417 13.28 -20.90 10.65
CA SER A 417 13.57 -20.82 9.20
C SER A 417 13.49 -22.18 8.52
N LEU A 418 14.03 -23.23 9.15
CA LEU A 418 13.98 -24.60 8.63
C LEU A 418 12.54 -25.16 8.66
N CYS A 419 11.79 -24.96 9.75
CA CYS A 419 10.38 -25.34 9.82
C CYS A 419 9.58 -24.66 8.70
N SER A 420 9.79 -23.36 8.49
CA SER A 420 9.12 -22.59 7.43
C SER A 420 9.45 -23.14 6.04
N LEU A 421 10.70 -23.45 5.77
CA LEU A 421 11.16 -23.97 4.47
C LEU A 421 10.60 -25.39 4.21
N VAL A 422 10.68 -26.29 5.20
CA VAL A 422 10.20 -27.67 5.07
C VAL A 422 8.68 -27.69 4.84
N THR A 423 7.93 -26.97 5.65
CA THR A 423 6.45 -26.93 5.50
C THR A 423 6.02 -26.22 4.22
N ALA A 424 6.76 -25.20 3.75
CA ALA A 424 6.52 -24.59 2.45
C ALA A 424 6.72 -25.59 1.30
N GLY A 425 7.73 -26.45 1.39
CA GLY A 425 7.97 -27.54 0.42
C GLY A 425 6.86 -28.60 0.47
N ILE A 426 6.48 -29.07 1.67
CA ILE A 426 5.38 -30.04 1.84
C ILE A 426 4.07 -29.48 1.30
N TRP A 427 3.71 -28.24 1.64
CA TRP A 427 2.50 -27.58 1.17
C TRP A 427 2.44 -27.55 -0.37
N ALA A 428 3.52 -27.14 -1.00
CA ALA A 428 3.58 -27.07 -2.45
C ALA A 428 3.34 -28.43 -3.11
N GLN A 429 3.90 -29.51 -2.58
CA GLN A 429 3.71 -30.86 -3.10
C GLN A 429 2.30 -31.40 -2.86
N VAL A 430 1.71 -31.13 -1.67
CA VAL A 430 0.36 -31.58 -1.32
C VAL A 430 -0.69 -30.84 -2.15
N VAL A 431 -0.55 -29.52 -2.28
CA VAL A 431 -1.55 -28.69 -2.98
C VAL A 431 -1.47 -28.83 -4.49
N GLU A 432 -0.25 -28.89 -5.06
CA GLU A 432 -0.10 -28.98 -6.51
C GLU A 432 -0.22 -30.42 -7.04
N GLY A 433 0.11 -31.42 -6.23
CA GLY A 433 0.03 -32.83 -6.62
C GLY A 433 0.88 -33.23 -7.84
N SER A 434 1.80 -32.37 -8.28
CA SER A 434 2.63 -32.59 -9.47
C SER A 434 3.81 -33.50 -9.17
N ASP A 435 4.17 -34.34 -10.13
CA ASP A 435 5.40 -35.14 -10.07
C ASP A 435 6.66 -34.29 -10.30
N LYS A 436 6.53 -33.07 -10.75
CA LYS A 436 7.60 -32.10 -10.97
C LYS A 436 7.60 -31.04 -9.83
N LEU A 437 8.75 -30.46 -9.56
CA LEU A 437 8.91 -29.34 -8.62
C LEU A 437 8.50 -27.99 -9.26
N LEU A 438 7.34 -27.93 -9.90
CA LEU A 438 6.87 -26.72 -10.59
C LEU A 438 6.79 -25.52 -9.66
N ARG A 439 6.32 -25.73 -8.43
CA ARG A 439 6.38 -24.77 -7.33
C ARG A 439 7.02 -25.43 -6.12
N PRO A 440 8.35 -25.36 -5.99
CA PRO A 440 9.03 -26.07 -4.92
C PRO A 440 8.61 -25.62 -3.52
N PHE A 441 8.10 -24.37 -3.37
CA PHE A 441 7.68 -23.82 -2.08
C PHE A 441 6.40 -23.01 -2.20
N GLY A 442 5.47 -23.22 -1.24
CA GLY A 442 4.20 -22.52 -1.13
C GLY A 442 4.20 -21.50 0.02
N TYR A 443 3.75 -20.28 -0.26
CA TYR A 443 3.68 -19.18 0.72
C TYR A 443 2.92 -19.54 2.00
N TYR A 444 1.73 -20.13 1.87
CA TYR A 444 0.92 -20.49 3.05
C TYR A 444 1.55 -21.62 3.88
N GLY A 445 2.24 -22.53 3.24
CA GLY A 445 3.05 -23.52 3.96
C GLY A 445 4.18 -22.89 4.78
N CYS A 446 4.81 -21.84 4.24
CA CYS A 446 5.80 -21.06 4.97
C CYS A 446 5.19 -20.38 6.22
N LEU A 447 4.00 -19.79 6.11
CA LEU A 447 3.28 -19.21 7.26
C LEU A 447 2.97 -20.25 8.34
N ILE A 448 2.41 -21.39 7.95
CA ILE A 448 2.12 -22.50 8.88
C ILE A 448 3.41 -22.97 9.57
N GLY A 449 4.48 -23.15 8.82
CA GLY A 449 5.75 -23.60 9.36
C GLY A 449 6.42 -22.58 10.29
N SER A 450 6.26 -21.29 10.03
CA SER A 450 6.76 -20.26 10.91
C SER A 450 6.02 -20.25 12.26
N ILE A 451 4.71 -20.47 12.25
CA ILE A 451 3.90 -20.58 13.48
C ILE A 451 4.31 -21.85 14.25
N ILE A 452 4.41 -22.99 13.57
CA ILE A 452 4.86 -24.24 14.20
C ILE A 452 6.27 -24.09 14.78
N GLY A 453 7.21 -23.55 14.00
CA GLY A 453 8.58 -23.33 14.44
C GLY A 453 8.69 -22.39 15.63
N ALA A 454 7.95 -21.27 15.61
CA ALA A 454 7.92 -20.32 16.72
C ALA A 454 7.29 -20.93 17.99
N PHE A 455 6.23 -21.74 17.85
CA PHE A 455 5.63 -22.48 18.96
C PHE A 455 6.61 -23.50 19.57
N LEU A 456 7.30 -24.27 18.74
CA LEU A 456 8.31 -25.23 19.22
C LEU A 456 9.47 -24.51 19.93
N VAL A 457 9.94 -23.40 19.39
CA VAL A 457 10.98 -22.58 20.00
C VAL A 457 10.54 -22.02 21.37
N GLU A 458 9.31 -21.54 21.48
CA GLU A 458 8.78 -21.08 22.77
C GLU A 458 8.73 -22.22 23.80
N ARG A 459 8.27 -23.41 23.40
CA ARG A 459 8.16 -24.56 24.31
C ARG A 459 9.48 -25.17 24.72
N CYS A 460 10.47 -25.18 23.82
CA CYS A 460 11.76 -25.86 24.06
C CYS A 460 12.86 -24.92 24.55
N ILE A 461 12.79 -23.63 24.17
CA ILE A 461 13.90 -22.67 24.38
C ILE A 461 13.42 -21.47 25.23
N GLY A 462 12.10 -21.19 25.27
CA GLY A 462 11.52 -20.10 26.07
C GLY A 462 11.46 -18.75 25.36
N LEU A 463 11.81 -18.65 24.06
CA LEU A 463 11.66 -17.42 23.29
C LEU A 463 10.20 -17.26 22.85
N SER A 464 9.57 -16.14 23.22
CA SER A 464 8.15 -15.87 22.92
C SER A 464 7.79 -16.06 21.45
N ILE A 465 6.65 -16.72 21.21
CA ILE A 465 6.10 -16.92 19.87
C ILE A 465 5.85 -15.57 19.16
N PHE A 466 5.33 -14.56 19.89
CA PHE A 466 5.06 -13.25 19.30
C PHE A 466 6.33 -12.51 18.93
N VAL A 467 7.38 -12.56 19.77
CA VAL A 467 8.70 -11.98 19.48
C VAL A 467 9.31 -12.62 18.24
N SER A 468 9.26 -13.95 18.15
CA SER A 468 9.76 -14.70 16.99
C SER A 468 9.01 -14.37 15.70
N LEU A 469 7.68 -14.38 15.75
CA LEU A 469 6.85 -14.08 14.58
C LEU A 469 6.91 -12.60 14.18
N ALA A 470 7.05 -11.68 15.13
CA ALA A 470 7.19 -10.25 14.83
C ALA A 470 8.52 -9.95 14.12
N ALA A 471 9.64 -10.52 14.61
CA ALA A 471 10.92 -10.38 13.94
C ALA A 471 10.87 -10.96 12.51
N LEU A 472 10.21 -12.10 12.31
CA LEU A 472 9.98 -12.67 10.98
C LEU A 472 9.06 -11.79 10.13
N SER A 473 8.01 -11.17 10.71
CA SER A 473 7.08 -10.28 10.02
C SER A 473 7.76 -9.01 9.49
N VAL A 474 8.83 -8.56 10.15
CA VAL A 474 9.67 -7.45 9.65
C VAL A 474 10.58 -7.91 8.51
N ALA A 475 11.11 -9.13 8.55
CA ALA A 475 11.95 -9.69 7.49
C ALA A 475 11.15 -10.14 6.25
N ALA A 476 9.92 -10.64 6.44
CA ALA A 476 9.10 -11.27 5.41
C ALA A 476 8.81 -10.39 4.18
N PRO A 477 8.53 -9.08 4.30
CA PRO A 477 8.34 -8.22 3.14
C PRO A 477 9.57 -8.14 2.23
N LEU A 478 10.78 -8.09 2.79
CA LEU A 478 12.02 -8.10 2.03
C LEU A 478 12.22 -9.45 1.31
N ILE A 479 12.00 -10.57 2.02
CA ILE A 479 12.05 -11.92 1.43
C ILE A 479 11.11 -12.02 0.24
N GLN A 480 9.86 -11.53 0.40
CA GLN A 480 8.86 -11.58 -0.66
C GLN A 480 9.22 -10.66 -1.82
N ALA A 481 9.65 -9.42 -1.58
CA ALA A 481 10.03 -8.49 -2.63
C ALA A 481 11.16 -9.06 -3.52
N LEU A 482 12.22 -9.59 -2.92
CA LEU A 482 13.33 -10.22 -3.65
C LEU A 482 12.91 -11.53 -4.32
N GLY A 483 12.11 -12.35 -3.64
CA GLY A 483 11.59 -13.61 -4.19
C GLY A 483 10.69 -13.41 -5.42
N ARG A 484 10.02 -12.24 -5.56
CA ARG A 484 9.21 -11.93 -6.74
C ARG A 484 10.03 -11.69 -8.01
N LEU A 485 11.30 -11.32 -7.90
CA LEU A 485 12.22 -11.25 -9.05
C LEU A 485 12.41 -12.65 -9.66
N ARG A 486 12.50 -13.69 -8.82
CA ARG A 486 12.47 -15.08 -9.29
C ARG A 486 11.19 -15.39 -10.07
N CYS A 487 10.03 -14.94 -9.56
CA CYS A 487 8.74 -15.16 -10.23
C CYS A 487 8.65 -14.49 -11.60
N LEU A 488 9.32 -13.37 -11.83
CA LEU A 488 9.42 -12.75 -13.15
C LEU A 488 10.10 -13.70 -14.15
N VAL A 489 11.28 -14.24 -13.81
CA VAL A 489 12.03 -15.13 -14.71
C VAL A 489 11.29 -16.44 -14.94
N GLN A 490 10.80 -17.08 -13.88
CA GLN A 490 10.10 -18.36 -13.99
C GLN A 490 8.70 -18.24 -14.58
N GLY A 491 8.04 -17.07 -14.42
CA GLY A 491 6.65 -16.89 -14.86
C GLY A 491 5.61 -17.59 -14.00
N CYS A 492 5.94 -17.96 -12.74
CA CYS A 492 5.04 -18.75 -11.88
C CYS A 492 3.89 -17.95 -11.25
N CYS A 493 4.00 -16.64 -11.20
CA CYS A 493 3.01 -15.74 -10.62
C CYS A 493 2.61 -14.65 -11.63
N HIS A 494 2.40 -15.06 -12.88
CA HIS A 494 2.10 -14.14 -13.98
C HIS A 494 0.70 -13.53 -13.86
N GLY A 495 0.52 -12.40 -14.51
CA GLY A 495 -0.76 -11.71 -14.57
C GLY A 495 -1.66 -12.21 -15.70
N ALA A 496 -2.92 -11.82 -15.62
CA ALA A 496 -3.90 -11.90 -16.70
C ALA A 496 -3.53 -10.93 -17.84
N PRO A 497 -4.11 -11.07 -19.05
CA PRO A 497 -3.94 -10.11 -20.13
C PRO A 497 -4.22 -8.66 -19.68
N ALA A 498 -3.39 -7.74 -20.15
CA ALA A 498 -3.40 -6.34 -19.71
C ALA A 498 -3.28 -5.38 -20.91
N PRO A 499 -3.78 -4.14 -20.81
CA PRO A 499 -3.50 -3.12 -21.78
C PRO A 499 -1.98 -2.90 -21.98
N GLU A 500 -1.54 -2.64 -23.20
CA GLU A 500 -0.10 -2.50 -23.52
C GLU A 500 0.64 -1.46 -22.67
N HIS A 501 -0.04 -0.36 -22.29
CA HIS A 501 0.56 0.68 -21.46
C HIS A 501 0.74 0.26 -19.98
N MET A 502 0.12 -0.84 -19.55
CA MET A 502 0.21 -1.39 -18.18
C MET A 502 1.04 -2.66 -18.12
N GLY A 503 0.98 -3.50 -19.14
CA GLY A 503 1.54 -4.85 -19.14
C GLY A 503 3.01 -4.95 -19.53
N ILE A 504 3.55 -6.16 -19.39
CA ILE A 504 4.85 -6.60 -19.88
C ILE A 504 4.66 -7.75 -20.88
N ILE A 505 5.62 -7.92 -21.77
CA ILE A 505 5.60 -8.98 -22.80
C ILE A 505 6.67 -10.02 -22.48
N ILE A 506 6.27 -11.27 -22.36
CA ILE A 506 7.18 -12.41 -22.11
C ILE A 506 7.23 -13.29 -23.35
N THR A 507 8.44 -13.51 -23.86
CA THR A 507 8.70 -14.29 -25.07
C THR A 507 9.59 -15.50 -24.82
N GLU A 508 10.18 -15.60 -23.63
CA GLU A 508 11.10 -16.68 -23.23
C GLU A 508 10.38 -18.04 -23.21
N PRO A 509 10.77 -19.00 -24.07
CA PRO A 509 10.06 -20.27 -24.20
C PRO A 509 10.00 -21.10 -22.90
N ASN A 510 11.04 -21.02 -22.06
CA ASN A 510 11.14 -21.77 -20.82
C ASN A 510 10.30 -21.16 -19.69
N SER A 511 9.83 -19.91 -19.87
CA SER A 511 8.93 -19.27 -18.91
C SER A 511 7.58 -20.00 -18.87
N ARG A 512 7.03 -20.19 -17.68
CA ARG A 512 5.69 -20.78 -17.49
C ARG A 512 4.58 -20.01 -18.21
N VAL A 513 4.76 -18.72 -18.43
CA VAL A 513 3.85 -17.86 -19.22
C VAL A 513 3.74 -18.38 -20.65
N CYS A 514 4.88 -18.77 -21.26
CA CYS A 514 4.92 -19.25 -22.63
C CYS A 514 4.61 -20.76 -22.73
N HIS A 515 5.09 -21.53 -21.76
CA HIS A 515 5.05 -23.01 -21.82
C HIS A 515 3.75 -23.61 -21.27
N LEU A 516 3.15 -22.98 -20.22
CA LEU A 516 1.96 -23.52 -19.54
C LEU A 516 0.70 -22.67 -19.75
N ALA A 517 0.84 -21.35 -19.83
CA ALA A 517 -0.30 -20.45 -19.96
C ALA A 517 -0.60 -20.03 -21.40
N GLU A 518 0.27 -20.38 -22.36
CA GLU A 518 0.14 -20.07 -23.78
C GLU A 518 -0.01 -18.56 -24.09
N LEU A 519 0.53 -17.70 -23.22
CA LEU A 519 0.46 -16.24 -23.32
C LEU A 519 1.73 -15.63 -23.93
N ARG A 520 2.49 -16.39 -24.73
CA ARG A 520 3.72 -15.91 -25.38
C ARG A 520 3.45 -14.67 -26.24
N GLY A 521 4.15 -13.58 -25.98
CA GLY A 521 4.01 -12.34 -26.74
C GLY A 521 2.77 -11.51 -26.40
N ALA A 522 1.89 -12.00 -25.54
CA ALA A 522 0.76 -11.21 -25.04
C ALA A 522 1.21 -10.22 -23.96
N SER A 523 0.58 -9.04 -23.92
CA SER A 523 0.74 -8.10 -22.83
C SER A 523 0.00 -8.60 -21.59
N ILE A 524 0.71 -8.81 -20.47
CA ILE A 524 0.16 -9.34 -19.22
C ILE A 524 0.49 -8.42 -18.04
N HIS A 525 -0.37 -8.38 -17.01
CA HIS A 525 -0.12 -7.62 -15.80
C HIS A 525 1.20 -8.06 -15.13
N PRO A 526 2.11 -7.13 -14.78
CA PRO A 526 3.34 -7.45 -14.07
C PRO A 526 3.07 -7.67 -12.56
N THR A 527 2.24 -8.66 -12.22
CA THR A 527 1.82 -8.94 -10.83
C THR A 527 2.99 -9.12 -9.85
N PRO A 528 4.17 -9.70 -10.23
CA PRO A 528 5.32 -9.68 -9.35
C PRO A 528 5.81 -8.27 -8.98
N VAL A 529 5.71 -7.30 -9.91
CA VAL A 529 6.08 -5.89 -9.63
C VAL A 529 5.09 -5.26 -8.64
N TYR A 530 3.79 -5.50 -8.81
CA TYR A 530 2.76 -5.02 -7.86
C TYR A 530 3.05 -5.56 -6.45
N SER A 531 3.40 -6.85 -6.37
CA SER A 531 3.78 -7.49 -5.11
C SER A 531 5.04 -6.89 -4.49
N ILE A 532 6.08 -6.57 -5.30
CA ILE A 532 7.30 -5.91 -4.81
C ILE A 532 6.96 -4.56 -4.18
N ILE A 533 6.20 -3.71 -4.89
CA ILE A 533 5.82 -2.38 -4.40
C ILE A 533 5.02 -2.48 -3.10
N GLY A 534 4.02 -3.37 -3.05
CA GLY A 534 3.22 -3.60 -1.85
C GLY A 534 4.04 -4.09 -0.66
N ASN A 535 4.97 -5.03 -0.89
CA ASN A 535 5.84 -5.53 0.18
C ASN A 535 6.84 -4.48 0.67
N LEU A 536 7.37 -3.62 -0.20
CA LEU A 536 8.23 -2.52 0.25
C LEU A 536 7.47 -1.57 1.19
N PHE A 537 6.23 -1.21 0.85
CA PHE A 537 5.39 -0.40 1.73
C PHE A 537 5.09 -1.11 3.06
N ILE A 538 4.67 -2.38 3.03
CA ILE A 538 4.40 -3.18 4.23
C ILE A 538 5.66 -3.26 5.10
N GLY A 539 6.82 -3.49 4.48
CA GLY A 539 8.11 -3.55 5.15
C GLY A 539 8.44 -2.25 5.90
N MET A 540 8.19 -1.10 5.29
CA MET A 540 8.37 0.20 5.93
C MET A 540 7.46 0.35 7.16
N VAL A 541 6.18 -0.03 7.06
CA VAL A 541 5.23 0.06 8.18
C VAL A 541 5.65 -0.83 9.34
N VAL A 542 5.92 -2.12 9.11
CA VAL A 542 6.28 -3.05 10.20
C VAL A 542 7.67 -2.75 10.78
N PHE A 543 8.59 -2.22 9.97
CA PHE A 543 9.88 -1.72 10.46
C PHE A 543 9.70 -0.51 11.39
N ARG A 544 8.84 0.45 11.01
CA ARG A 544 8.52 1.58 11.89
C ARG A 544 7.90 1.10 13.21
N MET A 545 6.96 0.16 13.15
CA MET A 545 6.36 -0.42 14.36
C MET A 545 7.41 -1.05 15.27
N LEU A 546 8.41 -1.74 14.70
CA LEU A 546 9.54 -2.29 15.47
C LEU A 546 10.35 -1.17 16.15
N VAL A 547 10.68 -0.12 15.40
CA VAL A 547 11.53 1.00 15.90
C VAL A 547 10.84 1.78 17.01
N VAL A 548 9.52 1.98 16.93
CA VAL A 548 8.75 2.67 17.98
C VAL A 548 8.39 1.77 19.17
N GLY A 549 8.86 0.53 19.19
CA GLY A 549 8.59 -0.40 20.29
C GLY A 549 7.14 -0.84 20.38
N ALA A 550 6.46 -1.01 19.26
CA ALA A 550 5.09 -1.54 19.25
C ALA A 550 5.07 -2.98 19.81
N PRO A 551 3.96 -3.40 20.45
CA PRO A 551 3.79 -4.79 20.90
C PRO A 551 4.04 -5.79 19.76
N ALA A 552 4.74 -6.89 20.05
CA ALA A 552 5.10 -7.89 19.06
C ALA A 552 3.87 -8.48 18.34
N SER A 553 2.78 -8.74 19.07
CA SER A 553 1.50 -9.19 18.51
C SER A 553 0.90 -8.18 17.53
N ALA A 554 1.02 -6.87 17.81
CA ALA A 554 0.55 -5.82 16.92
C ALA A 554 1.34 -5.82 15.61
N ILE A 555 2.67 -6.00 15.64
CA ILE A 555 3.51 -6.12 14.45
C ILE A 555 3.08 -7.32 13.59
N VAL A 556 2.90 -8.49 14.21
CA VAL A 556 2.42 -9.71 13.52
C VAL A 556 1.04 -9.49 12.89
N GLY A 557 0.10 -8.96 13.67
CA GLY A 557 -1.27 -8.75 13.23
C GLY A 557 -1.37 -7.74 12.08
N ILE A 558 -0.70 -6.60 12.17
CA ILE A 558 -0.66 -5.59 11.10
C ILE A 558 0.02 -6.12 9.84
N TYR A 559 1.11 -6.89 9.98
CA TYR A 559 1.71 -7.57 8.83
C TYR A 559 0.71 -8.48 8.12
N TYR A 560 -0.04 -9.32 8.86
CA TYR A 560 -1.03 -10.22 8.25
C TYR A 560 -2.17 -9.44 7.59
N ILE A 561 -2.68 -8.38 8.23
CA ILE A 561 -3.74 -7.53 7.69
C ILE A 561 -3.28 -6.89 6.37
N LEU A 562 -2.17 -6.17 6.37
CA LEU A 562 -1.70 -5.45 5.18
C LEU A 562 -1.29 -6.39 4.05
N SER A 563 -0.63 -7.51 4.37
CA SER A 563 -0.27 -8.54 3.38
C SER A 563 -1.50 -9.17 2.75
N SER A 564 -2.54 -9.42 3.55
CA SER A 564 -3.80 -10.00 3.08
C SER A 564 -4.55 -9.04 2.17
N ILE A 565 -4.62 -7.75 2.52
CA ILE A 565 -5.24 -6.70 1.71
C ILE A 565 -4.52 -6.59 0.35
N ALA A 566 -3.19 -6.46 0.35
CA ALA A 566 -2.40 -6.36 -0.87
C ALA A 566 -2.55 -7.60 -1.75
N ARG A 567 -2.51 -8.80 -1.13
CA ARG A 567 -2.63 -10.08 -1.83
C ARG A 567 -4.02 -10.31 -2.38
N PHE A 568 -5.08 -9.87 -1.69
CA PHE A 568 -6.46 -9.95 -2.18
C PHE A 568 -6.63 -9.22 -3.51
N VAL A 569 -6.07 -8.02 -3.63
CA VAL A 569 -6.09 -7.23 -4.87
C VAL A 569 -5.19 -7.87 -5.95
N GLU A 570 -3.96 -8.25 -5.60
CA GLU A 570 -3.03 -8.89 -6.54
C GLU A 570 -3.64 -10.13 -7.20
N GLU A 571 -4.37 -10.96 -6.42
CA GLU A 571 -4.96 -12.21 -6.91
C GLU A 571 -5.98 -12.01 -8.02
N THR A 572 -6.67 -10.89 -8.04
CA THR A 572 -7.60 -10.52 -9.11
C THR A 572 -6.89 -10.37 -10.47
N TYR A 573 -5.70 -9.78 -10.45
CA TYR A 573 -4.90 -9.54 -11.66
C TYR A 573 -4.03 -10.72 -12.08
N ARG A 574 -4.05 -11.84 -11.33
CA ARG A 574 -3.32 -13.06 -11.68
C ARG A 574 -4.01 -13.85 -12.77
N GLY A 575 -3.21 -14.34 -13.72
CA GLY A 575 -3.65 -15.10 -14.89
C GLY A 575 -3.54 -16.62 -14.75
N GLU A 576 -3.31 -17.14 -13.56
CA GLU A 576 -3.14 -18.58 -13.34
C GLU A 576 -4.48 -19.33 -13.45
N PRO A 577 -4.70 -20.17 -14.50
CA PRO A 577 -5.99 -20.78 -14.77
C PRO A 577 -6.37 -21.88 -13.77
N GLN A 578 -5.38 -22.45 -13.06
CA GLN A 578 -5.61 -23.57 -12.13
C GLN A 578 -6.13 -23.13 -10.75
N THR A 579 -6.27 -21.83 -10.47
CA THR A 579 -6.76 -21.37 -9.16
C THR A 579 -8.29 -21.53 -9.07
N PRO A 580 -8.81 -22.38 -8.16
CA PRO A 580 -10.26 -22.56 -8.02
C PRO A 580 -10.98 -21.27 -7.64
N VAL A 581 -12.17 -21.09 -8.21
CA VAL A 581 -13.09 -19.99 -7.87
C VAL A 581 -14.27 -20.56 -7.10
N PHE A 582 -14.58 -19.95 -5.96
CA PHE A 582 -15.73 -20.32 -5.13
C PHE A 582 -16.49 -19.05 -4.70
N GLY A 583 -17.80 -19.00 -4.92
CA GLY A 583 -18.63 -17.84 -4.55
C GLY A 583 -18.18 -16.52 -5.19
N GLY A 584 -17.62 -16.57 -6.43
CA GLY A 584 -17.15 -15.39 -7.16
C GLY A 584 -15.74 -14.91 -6.76
N LEU A 585 -15.11 -15.53 -5.77
CA LEU A 585 -13.74 -15.22 -5.34
C LEU A 585 -12.82 -16.43 -5.58
N LYS A 586 -11.56 -16.17 -5.93
CA LYS A 586 -10.51 -17.19 -5.98
C LYS A 586 -10.21 -17.72 -4.57
N ILE A 587 -9.84 -18.97 -4.44
CA ILE A 587 -9.59 -19.61 -3.13
C ILE A 587 -8.56 -18.83 -2.28
N TYR A 588 -7.55 -18.24 -2.92
CA TYR A 588 -6.55 -17.44 -2.20
C TYR A 588 -7.12 -16.11 -1.70
N GLN A 589 -8.16 -15.55 -2.32
CA GLN A 589 -8.86 -14.39 -1.77
C GLN A 589 -9.61 -14.73 -0.47
N TRP A 590 -10.23 -15.92 -0.40
CA TRP A 590 -10.84 -16.42 0.84
C TRP A 590 -9.83 -16.65 1.96
N ILE A 591 -8.67 -17.23 1.63
CA ILE A 591 -7.58 -17.39 2.60
C ILE A 591 -7.09 -16.03 3.11
N ASN A 592 -7.00 -15.02 2.24
CA ASN A 592 -6.61 -13.67 2.65
C ASN A 592 -7.66 -13.00 3.56
N ILE A 593 -8.96 -13.21 3.31
CA ILE A 593 -10.02 -12.75 4.23
C ILE A 593 -9.84 -13.42 5.61
N LEU A 594 -9.58 -14.73 5.65
CA LEU A 594 -9.33 -15.44 6.89
C LEU A 594 -8.08 -14.92 7.63
N LEU A 595 -6.97 -14.70 6.91
CA LEU A 595 -5.74 -14.16 7.48
C LEU A 595 -5.90 -12.73 7.98
N LEU A 596 -6.72 -11.92 7.32
CA LEU A 596 -7.07 -10.58 7.80
C LEU A 596 -7.79 -10.65 9.15
N VAL A 597 -8.76 -11.54 9.29
CA VAL A 597 -9.48 -11.77 10.58
C VAL A 597 -8.52 -12.32 11.64
N ILE A 598 -7.67 -13.28 11.30
CA ILE A 598 -6.64 -13.80 12.23
C ILE A 598 -5.70 -12.65 12.64
N GLY A 599 -5.22 -11.85 11.70
CA GLY A 599 -4.36 -10.70 11.98
C GLY A 599 -5.00 -9.70 12.93
N SER A 600 -6.28 -9.37 12.73
CA SER A 600 -7.01 -8.47 13.64
C SER A 600 -7.18 -9.06 15.04
N ILE A 601 -7.45 -10.37 15.18
CA ILE A 601 -7.48 -11.06 16.48
C ILE A 601 -6.11 -11.04 17.16
N VAL A 602 -5.05 -11.29 16.42
CA VAL A 602 -3.67 -11.25 16.94
C VAL A 602 -3.31 -9.87 17.47
N THR A 603 -3.76 -8.79 16.84
CA THR A 603 -3.53 -7.42 17.36
C THR A 603 -4.20 -7.16 18.71
N MET A 604 -5.25 -7.90 19.08
CA MET A 604 -5.93 -7.75 20.36
C MET A 604 -5.20 -8.45 21.54
N VAL A 605 -4.20 -9.28 21.25
CA VAL A 605 -3.46 -10.00 22.28
C VAL A 605 -2.37 -9.10 22.86
N PRO A 606 -2.37 -8.78 24.15
CA PRO A 606 -1.26 -8.04 24.76
C PRO A 606 0.05 -8.85 24.68
N SER A 607 1.13 -8.17 24.33
CA SER A 607 2.48 -8.78 24.27
C SER A 607 3.54 -7.73 24.51
N GLU A 608 4.72 -8.20 24.96
CA GLU A 608 5.88 -7.33 25.11
C GLU A 608 6.41 -6.87 23.74
N PRO A 609 6.97 -5.67 23.65
CA PRO A 609 7.70 -5.23 22.47
C PRO A 609 8.98 -6.04 22.27
N ILE A 610 9.52 -6.04 21.06
CA ILE A 610 10.84 -6.62 20.80
C ILE A 610 11.89 -5.68 21.41
N SER A 611 12.71 -6.22 22.32
CA SER A 611 13.86 -5.47 22.84
C SER A 611 14.89 -5.27 21.73
N LEU A 612 15.25 -4.02 21.47
CA LEU A 612 16.34 -3.68 20.55
C LEU A 612 17.73 -3.79 21.21
N VAL A 613 17.78 -4.07 22.51
CA VAL A 613 19.03 -4.35 23.22
C VAL A 613 19.51 -5.74 22.85
N GLY A 614 20.75 -5.84 22.36
CA GLY A 614 21.34 -7.11 21.91
C GLY A 614 20.98 -7.52 20.48
N THR A 615 20.27 -6.65 19.74
CA THR A 615 20.11 -6.82 18.28
C THR A 615 21.44 -6.66 17.55
N GLY A 616 21.49 -7.10 16.31
CA GLY A 616 22.69 -7.00 15.48
C GLY A 616 23.14 -8.35 14.96
N THR A 617 24.28 -8.37 14.32
CA THR A 617 24.83 -9.55 13.65
C THR A 617 26.27 -9.79 14.09
N ASN A 618 26.66 -11.05 14.16
CA ASN A 618 28.05 -11.46 14.32
C ASN A 618 28.50 -12.30 13.10
N TYR A 619 29.76 -12.73 13.09
CA TYR A 619 30.30 -13.51 11.96
C TYR A 619 29.54 -14.82 11.72
N MET A 620 29.03 -15.48 12.78
CA MET A 620 28.20 -16.69 12.63
C MET A 620 26.86 -16.40 11.98
N THR A 621 26.22 -15.28 12.30
CA THR A 621 25.00 -14.83 11.63
C THR A 621 25.22 -14.73 10.12
N TRP A 622 26.34 -14.14 9.69
CA TRP A 622 26.67 -13.99 8.27
C TRP A 622 26.94 -15.32 7.60
N ILE A 623 27.70 -16.22 8.25
CA ILE A 623 27.97 -17.58 7.73
C ILE A 623 26.65 -18.33 7.50
N ILE A 624 25.78 -18.37 8.50
CA ILE A 624 24.48 -19.07 8.41
C ILE A 624 23.60 -18.42 7.35
N ALA A 625 23.57 -17.10 7.25
CA ALA A 625 22.83 -16.38 6.22
C ALA A 625 23.29 -16.77 4.81
N VAL A 626 24.61 -16.87 4.57
CA VAL A 626 25.17 -17.32 3.29
C VAL A 626 24.75 -18.76 3.00
N ILE A 627 24.89 -19.66 3.97
CA ILE A 627 24.49 -21.07 3.81
C ILE A 627 23.00 -21.17 3.51
N PHE A 628 22.15 -20.45 4.26
CA PHE A 628 20.70 -20.45 4.07
C PHE A 628 20.30 -19.89 2.70
N GLY A 629 20.98 -18.84 2.25
CA GLY A 629 20.84 -18.30 0.91
C GLY A 629 21.19 -19.32 -0.17
N LEU A 630 22.36 -19.98 -0.06
CA LEU A 630 22.78 -21.01 -1.02
C LEU A 630 21.82 -22.21 -1.06
N VAL A 631 21.34 -22.66 0.10
CA VAL A 631 20.33 -23.73 0.20
C VAL A 631 19.03 -23.31 -0.48
N SER A 632 18.55 -22.10 -0.23
CA SER A 632 17.33 -21.56 -0.85
C SER A 632 17.49 -21.45 -2.37
N GLY A 633 18.64 -20.96 -2.83
CA GLY A 633 18.97 -20.86 -4.25
C GLY A 633 19.04 -22.22 -4.93
N ALA A 634 19.69 -23.19 -4.30
CA ALA A 634 19.79 -24.56 -4.81
C ALA A 634 18.40 -25.23 -4.86
N ALA A 635 17.62 -25.12 -3.79
CA ALA A 635 16.29 -25.72 -3.72
C ALA A 635 15.29 -25.15 -4.76
N MET A 636 15.50 -23.92 -5.20
CA MET A 636 14.60 -23.26 -6.17
C MET A 636 15.17 -23.10 -7.58
N GLY A 637 16.45 -23.30 -7.78
CA GLY A 637 17.12 -23.04 -9.06
C GLY A 637 17.98 -24.19 -9.58
N VAL A 638 18.05 -25.32 -8.87
CA VAL A 638 18.85 -26.49 -9.29
C VAL A 638 17.94 -27.71 -9.48
N ASP A 639 18.07 -28.40 -10.61
CA ASP A 639 17.34 -29.61 -10.90
C ASP A 639 18.14 -30.62 -11.70
N LEU A 640 17.54 -31.76 -11.97
CA LEU A 640 18.08 -32.86 -12.75
C LEU A 640 17.17 -33.12 -13.95
N PRO A 641 17.29 -32.37 -15.05
CA PRO A 641 16.33 -32.38 -16.16
C PRO A 641 16.21 -33.72 -16.88
N ASP A 642 17.27 -34.53 -16.88
CA ASP A 642 17.32 -35.85 -17.55
C ASP A 642 16.85 -37.00 -16.64
N SER A 643 16.54 -36.72 -15.38
CA SER A 643 16.04 -37.70 -14.41
C SER A 643 14.55 -37.97 -14.60
N ASN A 644 14.15 -39.22 -14.57
CA ASN A 644 12.75 -39.65 -14.57
C ASN A 644 12.19 -39.85 -13.15
N LYS A 645 12.98 -39.55 -12.11
CA LYS A 645 12.51 -39.66 -10.72
C LYS A 645 11.56 -38.53 -10.40
N ARG A 646 10.64 -38.83 -9.48
CA ARG A 646 9.67 -37.84 -8.95
C ARG A 646 10.41 -36.68 -8.27
N PHE A 647 9.91 -35.47 -8.43
CA PHE A 647 10.44 -34.23 -7.80
C PHE A 647 11.89 -33.87 -8.17
N THR A 648 12.40 -34.30 -9.32
CA THR A 648 13.75 -33.96 -9.75
C THR A 648 13.81 -32.85 -10.79
N ARG A 649 12.66 -32.35 -11.28
CA ARG A 649 12.57 -31.36 -12.36
C ARG A 649 11.80 -30.13 -11.93
N LEU A 650 12.36 -28.95 -12.14
CA LEU A 650 11.72 -27.65 -11.91
C LEU A 650 10.82 -27.21 -13.07
N THR A 651 11.00 -27.77 -14.23
CA THR A 651 10.24 -27.45 -15.46
C THR A 651 9.87 -28.69 -16.24
#